data_799d7e65c8a2ef8f66871766e8176494
#
_entry.id   799d7e65c8a2ef8f66871766e8176494
#
_cell.length_a   1.000
_cell.length_b   1.000
_cell.length_c   1.000
_cell.angle_alpha   90.00
_cell.angle_beta   90.00
_cell.angle_gamma   90.00
#
_symmetry.space_group_name_H-M   'P 1'
#
loop_
_entity.id
_entity.type
_entity.pdbx_description
1 polymer ?
#
loop_
_entity_poly.entity_id
_entity_poly.type
_entity_poly.pdbx_seq_one_letter_code
_entity_poly.pdbx_strand_id
1 'polypeptide(L)'
;MKKVLLGTFSLIAIAGCSYNVPSSTPFFSSLPEGVTLLEEVKPSKDKVVIPYAKYQLENGLTVILSPDDSDPLVHVDVTYHVGSAREQIGKSGFAHFFEHMMFQGSENVGDQQHFKIITEAGGSLNGTTNRDRTNYFETVPSNQLEKMLWLESDRMGFLLDAVSQKKFEVQRGTVKNERAQSYENRPYGLMWERMGEALYPEGHPYSWQPIGYVEDLDRVDVNDLKAFFLRWYGPNNAVLTIGGDIDVDDTLEWVNKYFGPIPQGPEVKAAEKQPAVLTEDKYITLKDNIRQPMVLVGWPTTYRGEETQASLNALSNVLGSGTNSYLYQNLVKTQKAVSAGSFHDCAELACTMYVYAMGDSGKKGDLTVLNKELMDTLEQFSKEGVEQERLDQITGMAEADAVFALQSVKGKVSQLASNQTFYGQPDRIESQLDQIRAVTPESVSKAYQEFIEGKYKVTLSVVPKKQLDLAVREATFTTPDRTLPEYAKVTEDQLDFRKAPNTFDRSVMPEVNFGVEATMPELYRMHFANGTDLIGTVTSETPTVQLQIQLPAGERYVRKGQEGLANLTASMMEEGSTKRTVEELQATLDKLGSSVSISAGSYTTDISISTLEKNLPQTLAIVQEVLFEPKFDEQDFERVKKQMLEGVVYQHQQPSWMASQATREVLFGDSIFARASDGTKASLSQLTLDDVKKFYGQHYTPEGANIVVVGDISKKEVGKQLQFFEQWQGDAAPLTRPQIIKELSGQHLYLVDKPGAPQSIVRLVRKGLPFDATGELYLSQLANFNLAGNFNSRINQNLREDKAYTYGASGYFASTRETGAVVFSAQVRANATVPSIQEFISELNEFSQSGLTDEEVKFMRLAVGQQDALKYETPSQKAGLLSNIVALSLDEDYLQQRNQIVETVSKETLNELSKKWFDPNDYQIIVVGDAASLRPQLEKLDIPIEELEIIR
;
A
#
# COMPACT_ATOMS: atom_id res chain seq x y z
N MET A 1 14.11 4.30 -70.90
CA MET A 1 15.20 3.86 -70.01
C MET A 1 14.81 4.36 -68.61
N LYS A 2 14.21 3.49 -67.85
CA LYS A 2 13.83 3.75 -66.46
C LYS A 2 14.91 3.21 -65.53
N LYS A 3 15.54 4.07 -64.71
CA LYS A 3 16.42 3.65 -63.61
C LYS A 3 15.59 3.41 -62.37
N VAL A 4 15.62 2.18 -61.87
CA VAL A 4 15.06 1.76 -60.60
C VAL A 4 16.14 2.02 -59.56
N LEU A 5 15.84 2.87 -58.53
CA LEU A 5 16.64 2.94 -57.31
C LEU A 5 16.17 1.83 -56.35
N LEU A 6 17.08 0.89 -56.03
CA LEU A 6 16.94 -0.03 -54.91
C LEU A 6 17.34 0.74 -53.64
N GLY A 7 16.41 0.93 -52.74
CA GLY A 7 16.69 1.32 -51.34
C GLY A 7 17.08 0.08 -50.54
N THR A 8 18.28 0.08 -50.02
CA THR A 8 18.76 -0.93 -49.06
C THR A 8 18.12 -0.71 -47.70
N PHE A 9 17.24 -1.61 -47.33
CA PHE A 9 16.79 -1.75 -45.94
C PHE A 9 17.90 -2.43 -45.15
N SER A 10 18.49 -1.71 -44.19
CA SER A 10 19.37 -2.29 -43.17
C SER A 10 18.51 -3.03 -42.16
N LEU A 11 18.54 -4.34 -42.17
CA LEU A 11 18.06 -5.16 -41.06
C LEU A 11 19.01 -4.91 -39.88
N ILE A 12 18.50 -4.27 -38.84
CA ILE A 12 19.11 -4.24 -37.51
C ILE A 12 18.81 -5.60 -36.90
N ALA A 13 19.83 -6.43 -36.75
CA ALA A 13 19.75 -7.68 -36.02
C ALA A 13 19.55 -7.34 -34.53
N ILE A 14 18.39 -7.65 -34.01
CA ILE A 14 18.10 -7.66 -32.59
C ILE A 14 18.91 -8.83 -32.01
N ALA A 15 19.96 -8.51 -31.21
CA ALA A 15 20.66 -9.50 -30.43
C ALA A 15 19.71 -9.96 -29.31
N GLY A 16 19.12 -11.13 -29.49
CA GLY A 16 18.23 -11.74 -28.53
C GLY A 16 18.98 -12.15 -27.27
N CYS A 17 18.54 -11.67 -26.13
CA CYS A 17 18.87 -12.25 -24.84
C CYS A 17 18.36 -13.69 -24.82
N SER A 18 19.26 -14.63 -24.54
CA SER A 18 18.91 -16.03 -24.41
C SER A 18 18.28 -16.28 -23.05
N TYR A 19 16.96 -16.24 -22.98
CA TYR A 19 16.25 -16.93 -21.92
C TYR A 19 16.54 -18.44 -22.07
N ASN A 20 16.98 -19.08 -21.00
CA ASN A 20 16.99 -20.53 -20.92
C ASN A 20 15.54 -21.00 -20.89
N VAL A 21 14.99 -21.32 -22.05
CA VAL A 21 13.67 -21.94 -22.13
C VAL A 21 13.86 -23.40 -21.77
N PRO A 22 13.26 -23.89 -20.67
CA PRO A 22 13.19 -25.33 -20.42
C PRO A 22 12.47 -26.01 -21.61
N SER A 23 12.82 -27.25 -21.86
CA SER A 23 12.33 -28.08 -22.98
C SER A 23 10.80 -28.12 -23.04
N SER A 24 10.25 -28.38 -24.22
CA SER A 24 8.83 -28.51 -24.56
C SER A 24 8.09 -29.68 -23.90
N THR A 25 8.31 -29.92 -22.60
CA THR A 25 7.52 -30.84 -21.80
C THR A 25 6.22 -30.14 -21.32
N PRO A 26 5.08 -30.85 -21.33
CA PRO A 26 3.87 -30.36 -20.68
C PRO A 26 4.16 -30.01 -19.19
N PHE A 27 3.45 -29.05 -18.61
CA PHE A 27 3.58 -28.71 -17.18
C PHE A 27 3.17 -29.86 -16.23
N PHE A 28 2.65 -30.98 -16.73
CA PHE A 28 2.16 -32.10 -15.91
C PHE A 28 2.44 -33.45 -16.59
N SER A 29 2.59 -34.49 -15.81
CA SER A 29 2.82 -35.86 -16.28
C SER A 29 1.51 -36.64 -16.46
N SER A 30 0.51 -36.46 -15.54
CA SER A 30 -0.82 -37.06 -15.61
C SER A 30 -1.81 -36.23 -14.79
N LEU A 31 -3.06 -36.10 -15.27
CA LEU A 31 -4.11 -35.40 -14.53
C LEU A 31 -4.74 -36.32 -13.49
N PRO A 32 -4.96 -35.85 -12.23
CA PRO A 32 -5.75 -36.56 -11.25
C PRO A 32 -7.19 -36.76 -11.73
N GLU A 33 -7.86 -37.83 -11.27
CA GLU A 33 -9.27 -38.09 -11.57
C GLU A 33 -10.15 -36.90 -11.10
N GLY A 34 -11.06 -36.45 -11.95
CA GLY A 34 -11.92 -35.29 -11.68
C GLY A 34 -11.30 -33.92 -11.96
N VAL A 35 -10.08 -33.87 -12.50
CA VAL A 35 -9.42 -32.63 -12.92
C VAL A 35 -9.39 -32.54 -14.44
N THR A 36 -9.83 -31.41 -15.00
CA THR A 36 -9.82 -31.14 -16.44
C THR A 36 -8.91 -29.96 -16.74
N LEU A 37 -7.93 -30.14 -17.67
CA LEU A 37 -7.15 -29.03 -18.22
C LEU A 37 -8.03 -28.23 -19.21
N LEU A 38 -8.14 -26.94 -19.02
CA LEU A 38 -8.87 -26.03 -19.90
C LEU A 38 -7.98 -25.26 -20.84
N GLU A 39 -6.80 -24.81 -20.38
CA GLU A 39 -5.90 -23.93 -21.12
C GLU A 39 -4.47 -24.03 -20.60
N GLU A 40 -3.48 -23.92 -21.50
CA GLU A 40 -2.07 -23.81 -21.16
C GLU A 40 -1.43 -22.67 -21.95
N VAL A 41 -0.77 -21.73 -21.27
CA VAL A 41 0.00 -20.63 -21.88
C VAL A 41 1.48 -20.81 -21.52
N LYS A 42 2.33 -20.90 -22.55
CA LYS A 42 3.76 -21.10 -22.40
C LYS A 42 4.54 -19.78 -22.46
N PRO A 43 5.75 -19.72 -21.86
CA PRO A 43 6.63 -18.58 -22.01
C PRO A 43 6.83 -18.17 -23.46
N SER A 44 6.86 -16.87 -23.74
CA SER A 44 7.08 -16.32 -25.07
C SER A 44 8.34 -15.45 -25.08
N LYS A 45 9.10 -15.50 -26.22
CA LYS A 45 10.25 -14.60 -26.41
C LYS A 45 9.87 -13.25 -27.01
N ASP A 46 8.71 -13.20 -27.65
CA ASP A 46 8.29 -12.04 -28.45
C ASP A 46 7.18 -11.23 -27.77
N LYS A 47 6.61 -11.74 -26.68
CA LYS A 47 5.47 -11.16 -25.99
C LYS A 47 5.66 -11.22 -24.48
N VAL A 48 5.17 -10.21 -23.79
CA VAL A 48 5.06 -10.18 -22.32
C VAL A 48 3.85 -11.03 -21.92
N VAL A 49 4.09 -12.19 -21.34
CA VAL A 49 3.06 -13.14 -20.90
C VAL A 49 3.39 -13.68 -19.52
N ILE A 50 2.36 -14.02 -18.74
CA ILE A 50 2.52 -14.84 -17.55
C ILE A 50 2.23 -16.30 -17.94
N PRO A 51 3.22 -17.20 -17.88
CA PRO A 51 2.97 -18.62 -18.16
C PRO A 51 2.04 -19.23 -17.10
N TYR A 52 1.06 -20.02 -17.53
CA TYR A 52 0.16 -20.72 -16.62
C TYR A 52 -0.52 -21.92 -17.27
N ALA A 53 -1.06 -22.80 -16.44
CA ALA A 53 -2.03 -23.80 -16.83
C ALA A 53 -3.32 -23.61 -16.00
N LYS A 54 -4.48 -23.69 -16.69
CA LYS A 54 -5.81 -23.49 -16.09
C LYS A 54 -6.58 -24.79 -16.12
N TYR A 55 -7.06 -25.18 -14.94
CA TYR A 55 -7.80 -26.40 -14.71
C TYR A 55 -9.17 -26.11 -14.11
N GLN A 56 -10.05 -27.13 -14.16
CA GLN A 56 -11.33 -27.13 -13.46
C GLN A 56 -11.53 -28.45 -12.73
N LEU A 57 -11.93 -28.37 -11.46
CA LEU A 57 -12.36 -29.53 -10.69
C LEU A 57 -13.84 -29.86 -10.96
N GLU A 58 -14.29 -31.09 -10.65
CA GLU A 58 -15.68 -31.54 -10.84
C GLU A 58 -16.69 -30.67 -10.06
N ASN A 59 -16.29 -30.09 -8.93
CA ASN A 59 -17.12 -29.17 -8.14
C ASN A 59 -17.19 -27.74 -8.69
N GLY A 60 -16.59 -27.51 -9.85
CA GLY A 60 -16.60 -26.21 -10.56
C GLY A 60 -15.53 -25.23 -10.13
N LEU A 61 -14.63 -25.56 -9.18
CA LEU A 61 -13.50 -24.70 -8.82
C LEU A 61 -12.56 -24.53 -10.01
N THR A 62 -12.29 -23.28 -10.36
CA THR A 62 -11.24 -22.94 -11.35
C THR A 62 -9.89 -22.86 -10.64
N VAL A 63 -8.89 -23.58 -11.15
CA VAL A 63 -7.54 -23.60 -10.62
C VAL A 63 -6.57 -23.10 -11.68
N ILE A 64 -5.67 -22.17 -11.30
CA ILE A 64 -4.63 -21.63 -12.17
C ILE A 64 -3.28 -21.87 -11.49
N LEU A 65 -2.38 -22.52 -12.17
CA LEU A 65 -1.01 -22.78 -11.72
C LEU A 65 -0.02 -22.03 -12.60
N SER A 66 0.85 -21.25 -11.99
CA SER A 66 1.90 -20.46 -12.65
C SER A 66 3.27 -20.78 -12.04
N PRO A 67 3.97 -21.83 -12.51
CA PRO A 67 5.29 -22.19 -11.99
C PRO A 67 6.33 -21.11 -12.25
N ASP A 68 7.13 -20.79 -11.22
CA ASP A 68 8.20 -19.81 -11.25
C ASP A 68 9.23 -20.14 -10.16
N ASP A 69 10.34 -20.72 -10.54
CA ASP A 69 11.41 -21.22 -9.69
C ASP A 69 12.53 -20.19 -9.42
N SER A 70 12.26 -18.92 -9.73
CA SER A 70 13.23 -17.82 -9.54
C SER A 70 13.58 -17.56 -8.06
N ASP A 71 12.58 -17.68 -7.18
CA ASP A 71 12.74 -17.54 -5.74
C ASP A 71 11.99 -18.69 -5.02
N PRO A 72 12.47 -19.16 -3.84
CA PRO A 72 11.89 -20.30 -3.13
C PRO A 72 10.59 -19.90 -2.38
N LEU A 73 9.66 -19.30 -3.09
CA LEU A 73 8.39 -18.75 -2.59
C LEU A 73 7.20 -19.30 -3.36
N VAL A 74 6.07 -19.38 -2.68
CA VAL A 74 4.77 -19.58 -3.33
C VAL A 74 3.78 -18.52 -2.85
N HIS A 75 2.90 -18.13 -3.77
CA HIS A 75 1.75 -17.28 -3.48
C HIS A 75 0.48 -18.04 -3.82
N VAL A 76 -0.45 -18.07 -2.87
CA VAL A 76 -1.78 -18.68 -3.03
C VAL A 76 -2.82 -17.58 -2.92
N ASP A 77 -3.75 -17.50 -3.87
CA ASP A 77 -4.87 -16.56 -3.87
C ASP A 77 -6.16 -17.33 -4.11
N VAL A 78 -7.11 -17.19 -3.20
CA VAL A 78 -8.48 -17.68 -3.32
C VAL A 78 -9.40 -16.50 -3.51
N THR A 79 -9.81 -16.23 -4.74
CA THR A 79 -10.71 -15.13 -5.10
C THR A 79 -12.14 -15.63 -5.30
N TYR A 80 -13.07 -15.10 -4.51
CA TYR A 80 -14.51 -15.30 -4.68
C TYR A 80 -15.14 -14.13 -5.43
N HIS A 81 -15.97 -14.43 -6.44
CA HIS A 81 -16.69 -13.40 -7.21
C HIS A 81 -17.91 -12.90 -6.43
N VAL A 82 -17.65 -12.35 -5.26
CA VAL A 82 -18.61 -11.74 -4.34
C VAL A 82 -17.97 -10.56 -3.61
N GLY A 83 -18.62 -9.42 -3.69
CA GLY A 83 -18.26 -8.19 -2.96
C GLY A 83 -19.52 -7.47 -2.51
N SER A 84 -19.42 -6.21 -2.14
CA SER A 84 -20.57 -5.44 -1.65
C SER A 84 -21.70 -5.30 -2.69
N ALA A 85 -21.41 -5.49 -3.96
CA ALA A 85 -22.43 -5.47 -5.03
C ALA A 85 -23.44 -6.66 -4.97
N ARG A 86 -23.15 -7.68 -4.19
CA ARG A 86 -24.04 -8.83 -3.97
C ARG A 86 -24.88 -8.73 -2.71
N GLU A 87 -24.72 -7.64 -1.95
CA GLU A 87 -25.47 -7.34 -0.73
C GLU A 87 -26.88 -6.81 -1.05
N GLN A 88 -27.69 -6.69 -0.03
CA GLN A 88 -29.06 -6.17 -0.12
C GLN A 88 -29.22 -4.92 0.75
N ILE A 89 -30.16 -4.06 0.41
CA ILE A 89 -30.53 -2.92 1.24
C ILE A 89 -30.85 -3.40 2.65
N GLY A 90 -30.26 -2.77 3.66
CA GLY A 90 -30.42 -3.14 5.07
C GLY A 90 -29.50 -4.26 5.54
N LYS A 91 -28.59 -4.74 4.68
CA LYS A 91 -27.58 -5.74 4.97
C LYS A 91 -26.24 -5.38 4.28
N SER A 92 -25.92 -4.09 4.21
CA SER A 92 -24.65 -3.62 3.65
C SER A 92 -23.49 -3.92 4.59
N GLY A 93 -22.29 -4.14 4.02
CA GLY A 93 -21.08 -4.48 4.77
C GLY A 93 -20.89 -5.98 4.99
N PHE A 94 -21.75 -6.85 4.46
CA PHE A 94 -21.69 -8.29 4.72
C PHE A 94 -20.51 -8.97 4.07
N ALA A 95 -20.14 -8.60 2.85
CA ALA A 95 -18.98 -9.17 2.17
C ALA A 95 -17.69 -8.86 2.95
N HIS A 96 -17.53 -7.63 3.40
CA HIS A 96 -16.39 -7.22 4.21
C HIS A 96 -16.43 -7.80 5.62
N PHE A 97 -17.60 -7.82 6.26
CA PHE A 97 -17.75 -8.47 7.56
C PHE A 97 -17.42 -9.98 7.46
N PHE A 98 -17.79 -10.61 6.34
CA PHE A 98 -17.46 -12.01 6.11
C PHE A 98 -15.98 -12.23 5.89
N GLU A 99 -15.27 -11.28 5.25
CA GLU A 99 -13.81 -11.29 5.18
C GLU A 99 -13.18 -11.44 6.57
N HIS A 100 -13.62 -10.66 7.56
CA HIS A 100 -13.15 -10.78 8.95
C HIS A 100 -13.47 -12.14 9.56
N MET A 101 -14.67 -12.65 9.34
CA MET A 101 -15.10 -13.93 9.90
C MET A 101 -14.31 -15.13 9.35
N MET A 102 -13.82 -15.03 8.12
CA MET A 102 -13.00 -16.07 7.47
C MET A 102 -11.65 -16.32 8.17
N PHE A 103 -11.21 -15.42 9.04
CA PHE A 103 -10.00 -15.59 9.84
C PHE A 103 -10.27 -16.12 11.26
N GLN A 104 -11.53 -16.31 11.64
CA GLN A 104 -11.92 -16.69 12.99
C GLN A 104 -11.96 -18.21 13.22
N GLY A 105 -11.25 -18.98 12.37
CA GLY A 105 -11.15 -20.43 12.45
C GLY A 105 -12.21 -21.16 11.65
N SER A 106 -12.06 -22.48 11.58
CA SER A 106 -12.92 -23.43 10.90
C SER A 106 -13.04 -24.72 11.72
N GLU A 107 -13.65 -25.79 11.21
CA GLU A 107 -13.85 -27.04 11.98
C GLU A 107 -12.53 -27.61 12.53
N ASN A 108 -11.46 -27.59 11.71
CA ASN A 108 -10.16 -28.19 12.09
C ASN A 108 -9.09 -27.13 12.43
N VAL A 109 -9.37 -25.85 12.22
CA VAL A 109 -8.49 -24.74 12.51
C VAL A 109 -9.07 -23.92 13.64
N GLY A 110 -8.39 -23.88 14.78
CA GLY A 110 -8.83 -23.14 15.96
C GLY A 110 -8.97 -21.65 15.71
N ASP A 111 -9.63 -20.98 16.64
CA ASP A 111 -9.82 -19.53 16.60
C ASP A 111 -8.47 -18.81 16.45
N GLN A 112 -8.36 -17.87 15.50
CA GLN A 112 -7.15 -17.09 15.17
C GLN A 112 -5.92 -17.90 14.76
N GLN A 113 -6.04 -19.22 14.61
CA GLN A 113 -4.92 -20.08 14.20
C GLN A 113 -4.49 -19.84 12.75
N HIS A 114 -5.36 -19.29 11.89
CA HIS A 114 -4.99 -18.89 10.52
C HIS A 114 -3.75 -17.97 10.51
N PHE A 115 -3.83 -16.85 11.23
CA PHE A 115 -2.71 -15.91 11.35
C PHE A 115 -1.47 -16.56 11.96
N LYS A 116 -1.68 -17.38 12.99
CA LYS A 116 -0.58 -18.04 13.71
C LYS A 116 0.14 -19.03 12.80
N ILE A 117 -0.58 -19.92 12.12
CA ILE A 117 -0.01 -20.95 11.23
C ILE A 117 0.81 -20.32 10.11
N ILE A 118 0.29 -19.28 9.45
CA ILE A 118 1.00 -18.61 8.36
C ILE A 118 2.19 -17.81 8.89
N THR A 119 2.06 -17.16 10.04
CA THR A 119 3.19 -16.48 10.70
C THR A 119 4.28 -17.46 11.10
N GLU A 120 3.94 -18.62 11.69
CA GLU A 120 4.88 -19.71 12.00
C GLU A 120 5.59 -20.27 10.76
N ALA A 121 4.89 -20.25 9.62
CA ALA A 121 5.48 -20.61 8.34
C ALA A 121 6.44 -19.54 7.76
N GLY A 122 6.65 -18.43 8.46
CA GLY A 122 7.44 -17.29 7.97
C GLY A 122 6.73 -16.48 6.88
N GLY A 123 5.44 -16.69 6.70
CA GLY A 123 4.64 -16.10 5.64
C GLY A 123 3.98 -14.78 5.99
N SER A 124 3.36 -14.21 4.98
CA SER A 124 2.44 -13.07 5.07
C SER A 124 1.08 -13.43 4.50
N LEU A 125 0.01 -12.87 5.05
CA LEU A 125 -1.36 -13.09 4.57
C LEU A 125 -2.17 -11.80 4.62
N ASN A 126 -3.23 -11.76 3.82
CA ASN A 126 -4.28 -10.73 3.94
C ASN A 126 -5.59 -11.22 3.32
N GLY A 127 -6.68 -10.51 3.60
CA GLY A 127 -7.93 -10.53 2.85
C GLY A 127 -8.23 -9.14 2.32
N THR A 128 -8.97 -9.04 1.24
CA THR A 128 -9.50 -7.78 0.74
C THR A 128 -10.89 -7.93 0.15
N THR A 129 -11.74 -6.94 0.40
CA THR A 129 -13.09 -6.86 -0.18
C THR A 129 -13.24 -5.56 -0.95
N ASN A 130 -13.74 -5.65 -2.18
CA ASN A 130 -14.18 -4.50 -2.94
C ASN A 130 -15.66 -4.66 -3.35
N ARG A 131 -16.12 -3.83 -4.27
CA ARG A 131 -17.50 -3.88 -4.75
C ARG A 131 -17.87 -5.22 -5.39
N ASP A 132 -16.92 -5.90 -6.06
CA ASP A 132 -17.22 -7.02 -6.96
C ASP A 132 -16.60 -8.35 -6.53
N ARG A 133 -15.54 -8.34 -5.70
CA ARG A 133 -14.85 -9.57 -5.27
C ARG A 133 -14.36 -9.48 -3.84
N THR A 134 -14.15 -10.66 -3.22
CA THR A 134 -13.42 -10.85 -1.95
C THR A 134 -12.35 -11.90 -2.19
N ASN A 135 -11.11 -11.64 -1.79
CA ASN A 135 -10.05 -12.62 -1.89
C ASN A 135 -9.27 -12.76 -0.59
N TYR A 136 -8.65 -13.92 -0.44
CA TYR A 136 -7.74 -14.29 0.64
C TYR A 136 -6.47 -14.79 0.00
N PHE A 137 -5.33 -14.34 0.50
CA PHE A 137 -4.06 -14.71 -0.09
C PHE A 137 -2.94 -14.73 0.94
N GLU A 138 -1.97 -15.60 0.68
CA GLU A 138 -0.74 -15.72 1.46
C GLU A 138 0.46 -15.89 0.54
N THR A 139 1.60 -15.39 1.02
CA THR A 139 2.93 -15.69 0.46
C THR A 139 3.74 -16.39 1.53
N VAL A 140 4.27 -17.55 1.22
CA VAL A 140 5.04 -18.40 2.13
C VAL A 140 6.26 -18.98 1.41
N PRO A 141 7.28 -19.49 2.15
CA PRO A 141 8.31 -20.33 1.55
C PRO A 141 7.68 -21.55 0.85
N SER A 142 8.27 -21.99 -0.27
CA SER A 142 7.68 -23.02 -1.17
C SER A 142 7.37 -24.35 -0.48
N ASN A 143 8.16 -24.75 0.51
CA ASN A 143 7.94 -25.96 1.30
C ASN A 143 6.67 -25.93 2.17
N GLN A 144 5.98 -24.79 2.28
CA GLN A 144 4.75 -24.63 3.07
C GLN A 144 3.46 -24.80 2.24
N LEU A 145 3.55 -25.01 0.92
CA LEU A 145 2.40 -24.99 0.02
C LEU A 145 1.28 -25.97 0.43
N GLU A 146 1.59 -27.26 0.72
CA GLU A 146 0.56 -28.22 1.09
C GLU A 146 -0.21 -27.78 2.34
N LYS A 147 0.50 -27.19 3.31
CA LYS A 147 -0.13 -26.65 4.53
C LYS A 147 -1.09 -25.50 4.23
N MET A 148 -0.73 -24.60 3.29
CA MET A 148 -1.62 -23.51 2.86
C MET A 148 -2.86 -24.04 2.17
N LEU A 149 -2.72 -25.03 1.28
CA LEU A 149 -3.86 -25.65 0.60
C LEU A 149 -4.79 -26.36 1.57
N TRP A 150 -4.25 -27.04 2.58
CA TRP A 150 -5.03 -27.59 3.68
C TRP A 150 -5.80 -26.51 4.42
N LEU A 151 -5.15 -25.41 4.80
CA LEU A 151 -5.72 -24.30 5.54
C LEU A 151 -6.85 -23.61 4.77
N GLU A 152 -6.61 -23.25 3.48
CA GLU A 152 -7.58 -22.59 2.61
C GLU A 152 -8.80 -23.49 2.29
N SER A 153 -8.58 -24.78 2.09
CA SER A 153 -9.67 -25.72 1.85
C SER A 153 -10.55 -25.92 3.09
N ASP A 154 -9.97 -25.89 4.29
CA ASP A 154 -10.73 -25.98 5.54
C ASP A 154 -11.59 -24.73 5.73
N ARG A 155 -11.06 -23.55 5.42
CA ARG A 155 -11.81 -22.30 5.38
C ARG A 155 -12.94 -22.34 4.35
N MET A 156 -12.70 -22.85 3.14
CA MET A 156 -13.73 -22.92 2.09
C MET A 156 -14.86 -23.89 2.41
N GLY A 157 -14.54 -25.07 2.94
CA GLY A 157 -15.50 -26.16 3.11
C GLY A 157 -16.09 -26.33 4.51
N PHE A 158 -15.42 -25.81 5.55
CA PHE A 158 -15.71 -26.15 6.95
C PHE A 158 -15.78 -24.93 7.90
N LEU A 159 -15.86 -23.71 7.36
CA LEU A 159 -15.90 -22.48 8.14
C LEU A 159 -17.11 -22.41 9.08
N LEU A 160 -18.30 -22.77 8.57
CA LEU A 160 -19.57 -22.51 9.27
C LEU A 160 -19.70 -23.26 10.60
N ASP A 161 -18.98 -24.37 10.77
CA ASP A 161 -18.94 -25.13 12.03
C ASP A 161 -18.28 -24.30 13.17
N ALA A 162 -17.38 -23.37 12.84
CA ALA A 162 -16.71 -22.51 13.81
C ALA A 162 -17.39 -21.14 14.02
N VAL A 163 -18.35 -20.76 13.16
CA VAL A 163 -19.03 -19.44 13.24
C VAL A 163 -20.07 -19.44 14.37
N SER A 164 -19.80 -18.65 15.42
CA SER A 164 -20.65 -18.50 16.60
C SER A 164 -21.13 -17.08 16.80
N GLN A 165 -22.22 -16.89 17.56
CA GLN A 165 -22.74 -15.56 17.93
C GLN A 165 -21.67 -14.72 18.65
N LYS A 166 -20.85 -15.33 19.52
CA LYS A 166 -19.79 -14.62 20.23
C LYS A 166 -18.77 -14.04 19.26
N LYS A 167 -18.24 -14.82 18.33
CA LYS A 167 -17.28 -14.37 17.31
C LYS A 167 -17.89 -13.28 16.41
N PHE A 168 -19.15 -13.47 16.02
CA PHE A 168 -19.90 -12.47 15.26
C PHE A 168 -19.96 -11.12 15.97
N GLU A 169 -20.26 -11.08 17.28
CA GLU A 169 -20.33 -9.82 18.04
C GLU A 169 -18.96 -9.15 18.18
N VAL A 170 -17.91 -9.92 18.40
CA VAL A 170 -16.55 -9.38 18.46
C VAL A 170 -16.16 -8.74 17.12
N GLN A 171 -16.36 -9.46 16.01
CA GLN A 171 -16.00 -8.94 14.69
C GLN A 171 -16.91 -7.79 14.25
N ARG A 172 -18.20 -7.77 14.65
CA ARG A 172 -19.07 -6.60 14.48
C ARG A 172 -18.48 -5.36 15.13
N GLY A 173 -17.97 -5.50 16.37
CA GLY A 173 -17.27 -4.43 17.08
C GLY A 173 -16.03 -3.96 16.34
N THR A 174 -15.24 -4.89 15.80
CA THR A 174 -14.02 -4.61 15.04
C THR A 174 -14.31 -3.84 13.75
N VAL A 175 -15.27 -4.29 12.93
CA VAL A 175 -15.69 -3.62 11.70
C VAL A 175 -16.24 -2.20 11.98
N LYS A 176 -17.02 -2.03 13.06
CA LYS A 176 -17.48 -0.69 13.48
C LYS A 176 -16.34 0.22 13.91
N ASN A 177 -15.31 -0.31 14.59
CA ASN A 177 -14.11 0.44 14.94
C ASN A 177 -13.31 0.85 13.70
N GLU A 178 -13.20 -0.06 12.72
CA GLU A 178 -12.55 0.22 11.45
C GLU A 178 -13.28 1.31 10.67
N ARG A 179 -14.64 1.24 10.58
CA ARG A 179 -15.42 2.30 9.96
C ARG A 179 -15.18 3.65 10.64
N ALA A 180 -15.17 3.68 11.98
CA ALA A 180 -14.88 4.90 12.72
C ALA A 180 -13.46 5.43 12.42
N GLN A 181 -12.47 4.56 12.31
CA GLN A 181 -11.09 4.92 12.04
C GLN A 181 -10.88 5.39 10.60
N SER A 182 -11.39 4.65 9.62
CA SER A 182 -11.05 4.82 8.20
C SER A 182 -11.97 5.79 7.46
N TYR A 183 -13.20 5.96 7.96
CA TYR A 183 -14.21 6.83 7.34
C TYR A 183 -14.56 8.04 8.19
N GLU A 184 -14.88 7.88 9.49
CA GLU A 184 -15.43 8.98 10.29
C GLU A 184 -14.35 9.87 10.93
N ASN A 185 -13.22 9.30 11.35
CA ASN A 185 -12.10 10.03 11.99
C ASN A 185 -11.03 10.51 10.98
N ARG A 186 -11.09 10.07 9.75
CA ARG A 186 -10.16 10.46 8.70
C ARG A 186 -10.69 11.69 7.94
N PRO A 187 -9.87 12.74 7.72
CA PRO A 187 -10.22 13.83 6.81
C PRO A 187 -10.65 13.31 5.44
N TYR A 188 -11.74 13.85 4.89
CA TYR A 188 -12.38 13.42 3.63
C TYR A 188 -12.92 11.98 3.60
N GLY A 189 -12.93 11.27 4.72
CA GLY A 189 -13.22 9.83 4.77
C GLY A 189 -14.63 9.43 4.26
N LEU A 190 -15.65 10.28 4.43
CA LEU A 190 -17.01 10.02 3.96
C LEU A 190 -17.26 10.48 2.51
N MET A 191 -16.26 11.02 1.83
CA MET A 191 -16.41 11.59 0.48
C MET A 191 -16.98 10.57 -0.53
N TRP A 192 -16.43 9.35 -0.53
CA TRP A 192 -16.83 8.30 -1.47
C TRP A 192 -18.22 7.73 -1.18
N GLU A 193 -18.60 7.67 0.08
CA GLU A 193 -19.96 7.25 0.48
C GLU A 193 -20.99 8.26 -0.05
N ARG A 194 -20.76 9.55 0.20
CA ARG A 194 -21.66 10.63 -0.28
C ARG A 194 -21.70 10.71 -1.80
N MET A 195 -20.56 10.50 -2.47
CA MET A 195 -20.50 10.48 -3.93
C MET A 195 -21.29 9.29 -4.50
N GLY A 196 -21.13 8.09 -3.95
CA GLY A 196 -21.87 6.89 -4.37
C GLY A 196 -23.40 7.06 -4.21
N GLU A 197 -23.84 7.58 -3.06
CA GLU A 197 -25.26 7.85 -2.78
C GLU A 197 -25.89 8.88 -3.77
N ALA A 198 -25.10 9.80 -4.28
CA ALA A 198 -25.58 10.79 -5.25
C ALA A 198 -25.53 10.32 -6.71
N LEU A 199 -24.50 9.54 -7.07
CA LEU A 199 -24.33 9.01 -8.43
C LEU A 199 -25.35 7.92 -8.74
N TYR A 200 -25.55 7.01 -7.79
CA TYR A 200 -26.38 5.82 -8.01
C TYR A 200 -27.75 5.95 -7.34
N PRO A 201 -28.83 5.45 -7.96
CA PRO A 201 -30.16 5.41 -7.30
C PRO A 201 -30.14 4.47 -6.09
N GLU A 202 -31.07 4.69 -5.16
CA GLU A 202 -31.26 3.79 -4.02
C GLU A 202 -31.48 2.36 -4.51
N GLY A 203 -30.74 1.40 -3.93
CA GLY A 203 -30.77 -0.01 -4.32
C GLY A 203 -29.81 -0.40 -5.43
N HIS A 204 -29.15 0.55 -6.08
CA HIS A 204 -28.05 0.20 -6.98
C HIS A 204 -26.88 -0.39 -6.18
N PRO A 205 -26.25 -1.50 -6.62
CA PRO A 205 -25.19 -2.19 -5.87
C PRO A 205 -23.98 -1.30 -5.48
N TYR A 206 -23.76 -0.19 -6.16
CA TYR A 206 -22.66 0.73 -5.89
C TYR A 206 -23.08 2.00 -5.13
N SER A 207 -24.33 2.07 -4.65
CA SER A 207 -24.80 3.20 -3.84
C SER A 207 -24.30 3.17 -2.39
N TRP A 208 -23.68 2.09 -1.93
CA TRP A 208 -23.01 1.97 -0.63
C TRP A 208 -21.56 1.51 -0.76
N GLN A 209 -20.79 1.68 0.32
CA GLN A 209 -19.39 1.27 0.38
C GLN A 209 -19.26 -0.15 0.97
N PRO A 210 -18.17 -0.89 0.67
CA PRO A 210 -17.92 -2.23 1.22
C PRO A 210 -17.95 -2.31 2.75
N ILE A 211 -17.56 -1.25 3.46
CA ILE A 211 -17.60 -1.19 4.93
C ILE A 211 -19.03 -1.27 5.49
N GLY A 212 -20.05 -0.93 4.70
CA GLY A 212 -21.44 -0.91 5.09
C GLY A 212 -21.83 0.21 6.06
N TYR A 213 -23.12 0.32 6.33
CA TYR A 213 -23.67 1.26 7.32
C TYR A 213 -23.77 0.60 8.69
N VAL A 214 -23.49 1.37 9.75
CA VAL A 214 -23.58 0.89 11.15
C VAL A 214 -24.98 0.33 11.46
N GLU A 215 -26.04 0.97 10.97
CA GLU A 215 -27.42 0.54 11.16
C GLU A 215 -27.70 -0.86 10.60
N ASP A 216 -27.11 -1.18 9.44
CA ASP A 216 -27.23 -2.49 8.79
C ASP A 216 -26.47 -3.55 9.59
N LEU A 217 -25.27 -3.22 10.05
CA LEU A 217 -24.46 -4.12 10.90
C LEU A 217 -25.13 -4.40 12.26
N ASP A 218 -25.87 -3.43 12.83
CA ASP A 218 -26.50 -3.56 14.14
C ASP A 218 -27.81 -4.37 14.10
N ARG A 219 -28.48 -4.44 12.95
CA ARG A 219 -29.81 -5.10 12.85
C ARG A 219 -29.75 -6.60 12.52
N VAL A 220 -28.63 -7.10 12.06
CA VAL A 220 -28.45 -8.47 11.56
C VAL A 220 -27.88 -9.41 12.62
N ASP A 221 -27.99 -10.71 12.41
CA ASP A 221 -27.42 -11.72 13.29
C ASP A 221 -26.50 -12.72 12.54
N VAL A 222 -25.98 -13.70 13.28
CA VAL A 222 -25.07 -14.71 12.75
C VAL A 222 -25.67 -15.57 11.64
N ASN A 223 -27.00 -15.81 11.66
CA ASN A 223 -27.64 -16.63 10.64
C ASN A 223 -27.79 -15.90 9.31
N ASP A 224 -27.95 -14.57 9.33
CA ASP A 224 -27.91 -13.76 8.11
C ASP A 224 -26.53 -13.89 7.43
N LEU A 225 -25.46 -13.86 8.24
CA LEU A 225 -24.11 -14.02 7.75
C LEU A 225 -23.85 -15.43 7.19
N LYS A 226 -24.31 -16.48 7.89
CA LYS A 226 -24.23 -17.87 7.40
C LYS A 226 -24.99 -18.04 6.07
N ALA A 227 -26.18 -17.44 5.94
CA ALA A 227 -26.94 -17.46 4.69
C ALA A 227 -26.21 -16.81 3.53
N PHE A 228 -25.51 -15.69 3.77
CA PHE A 228 -24.69 -15.01 2.77
C PHE A 228 -23.53 -15.90 2.30
N PHE A 229 -22.83 -16.59 3.21
CA PHE A 229 -21.80 -17.55 2.85
C PHE A 229 -22.34 -18.69 1.98
N LEU A 230 -23.42 -19.34 2.44
CA LEU A 230 -24.02 -20.45 1.72
C LEU A 230 -24.49 -20.09 0.30
N ARG A 231 -24.81 -18.81 0.07
CA ARG A 231 -25.20 -18.30 -1.24
C ARG A 231 -24.02 -18.02 -2.15
N TRP A 232 -22.89 -17.48 -1.64
CA TRP A 232 -21.87 -16.87 -2.47
C TRP A 232 -20.49 -17.54 -2.43
N TYR A 233 -20.13 -18.22 -1.32
CA TYR A 233 -18.80 -18.79 -1.09
C TYR A 233 -18.73 -20.28 -1.41
N GLY A 234 -19.15 -20.65 -2.63
CA GLY A 234 -18.98 -22.01 -3.14
C GLY A 234 -17.77 -22.12 -4.06
N PRO A 235 -17.18 -23.35 -4.22
CA PRO A 235 -16.04 -23.55 -5.11
C PRO A 235 -16.32 -23.14 -6.55
N ASN A 236 -17.56 -23.32 -7.03
CA ASN A 236 -18.01 -22.91 -8.37
C ASN A 236 -18.14 -21.38 -8.57
N ASN A 237 -17.92 -20.58 -7.53
CA ASN A 237 -17.82 -19.12 -7.57
C ASN A 237 -16.44 -18.62 -7.14
N ALA A 238 -15.44 -19.50 -7.14
CA ALA A 238 -14.08 -19.21 -6.70
C ALA A 238 -13.04 -19.51 -7.79
N VAL A 239 -11.93 -18.79 -7.73
CA VAL A 239 -10.72 -19.04 -8.48
C VAL A 239 -9.60 -19.25 -7.46
N LEU A 240 -8.95 -20.42 -7.51
CA LEU A 240 -7.72 -20.71 -6.78
C LEU A 240 -6.55 -20.49 -7.71
N THR A 241 -5.70 -19.52 -7.42
CA THR A 241 -4.51 -19.23 -8.22
C THR A 241 -3.26 -19.43 -7.38
N ILE A 242 -2.33 -20.23 -7.88
CA ILE A 242 -1.10 -20.59 -7.20
C ILE A 242 0.07 -20.32 -8.13
N GLY A 243 1.09 -19.61 -7.65
CA GLY A 243 2.30 -19.38 -8.42
C GLY A 243 3.53 -19.38 -7.55
N GLY A 244 4.69 -19.53 -8.17
CA GLY A 244 5.99 -19.61 -7.53
C GLY A 244 6.69 -20.95 -7.72
N ASP A 245 7.61 -21.28 -6.83
CA ASP A 245 8.39 -22.51 -6.83
C ASP A 245 7.50 -23.71 -6.45
N ILE A 246 6.78 -24.23 -7.44
CA ILE A 246 5.81 -25.32 -7.30
C ILE A 246 6.13 -26.51 -8.24
N ASP A 247 5.93 -27.73 -7.74
CA ASP A 247 5.74 -28.90 -8.56
C ASP A 247 4.27 -29.00 -8.97
N VAL A 248 4.00 -28.99 -10.28
CA VAL A 248 2.62 -28.94 -10.79
C VAL A 248 1.85 -30.23 -10.50
N ASP A 249 2.51 -31.39 -10.62
CA ASP A 249 1.85 -32.69 -10.40
C ASP A 249 1.48 -32.86 -8.91
N ASP A 250 2.41 -32.62 -7.99
CA ASP A 250 2.16 -32.64 -6.55
C ASP A 250 1.07 -31.61 -6.17
N THR A 251 1.16 -30.40 -6.71
CA THR A 251 0.20 -29.32 -6.42
C THR A 251 -1.22 -29.70 -6.87
N LEU A 252 -1.39 -30.29 -8.06
CA LEU A 252 -2.70 -30.77 -8.53
C LEU A 252 -3.24 -31.91 -7.67
N GLU A 253 -2.38 -32.83 -7.23
CA GLU A 253 -2.80 -33.89 -6.30
C GLU A 253 -3.30 -33.30 -4.98
N TRP A 254 -2.59 -32.34 -4.38
CA TRP A 254 -3.03 -31.66 -3.16
C TRP A 254 -4.31 -30.87 -3.37
N VAL A 255 -4.39 -30.08 -4.44
CA VAL A 255 -5.60 -29.31 -4.76
C VAL A 255 -6.79 -30.25 -4.90
N ASN A 256 -6.68 -31.34 -5.63
CA ASN A 256 -7.77 -32.33 -5.79
C ASN A 256 -8.13 -33.02 -4.45
N LYS A 257 -7.12 -33.39 -3.65
CA LYS A 257 -7.30 -33.98 -2.32
C LYS A 257 -8.07 -33.06 -1.37
N TYR A 258 -7.69 -31.78 -1.31
CA TYR A 258 -8.20 -30.85 -0.32
C TYR A 258 -9.48 -30.15 -0.76
N PHE A 259 -9.58 -29.70 -2.01
CA PHE A 259 -10.71 -28.94 -2.52
C PHE A 259 -11.75 -29.78 -3.28
N GLY A 260 -11.35 -30.87 -3.92
CA GLY A 260 -12.23 -31.72 -4.72
C GLY A 260 -13.50 -32.20 -3.98
N PRO A 261 -13.40 -32.62 -2.71
CA PRO A 261 -14.58 -33.09 -1.95
C PRO A 261 -15.56 -31.99 -1.53
N ILE A 262 -15.21 -30.69 -1.66
CA ILE A 262 -16.08 -29.58 -1.22
C ILE A 262 -17.28 -29.46 -2.18
N PRO A 263 -18.55 -29.53 -1.67
CA PRO A 263 -19.72 -29.47 -2.54
C PRO A 263 -19.89 -28.12 -3.23
N GLN A 264 -20.41 -28.15 -4.45
CA GLN A 264 -20.78 -26.94 -5.20
C GLN A 264 -21.75 -26.06 -4.41
N GLY A 265 -21.58 -24.74 -4.54
CA GLY A 265 -22.57 -23.75 -4.15
C GLY A 265 -23.71 -23.62 -5.16
N PRO A 266 -24.76 -22.81 -4.85
CA PRO A 266 -25.75 -22.43 -5.84
C PRO A 266 -25.13 -21.79 -7.06
N GLU A 267 -25.76 -21.96 -8.24
CA GLU A 267 -25.31 -21.27 -9.45
C GLU A 267 -25.27 -19.74 -9.25
N VAL A 268 -24.15 -19.13 -9.61
CA VAL A 268 -23.97 -17.67 -9.59
C VAL A 268 -24.04 -17.15 -11.01
N LYS A 269 -25.06 -16.36 -11.30
CA LYS A 269 -25.21 -15.70 -12.58
C LYS A 269 -24.40 -14.42 -12.63
N ALA A 270 -23.87 -14.09 -13.81
CA ALA A 270 -23.25 -12.79 -14.04
C ALA A 270 -24.23 -11.65 -13.72
N ALA A 271 -23.75 -10.63 -13.02
CA ALA A 271 -24.57 -9.45 -12.76
C ALA A 271 -24.76 -8.62 -14.04
N GLU A 272 -25.94 -8.06 -14.19
CA GLU A 272 -26.23 -7.13 -15.29
C GLU A 272 -25.38 -5.86 -15.13
N LYS A 273 -24.82 -5.37 -16.22
CA LYS A 273 -24.08 -4.10 -16.23
C LYS A 273 -25.09 -2.95 -16.05
N GLN A 274 -24.80 -2.06 -15.12
CA GLN A 274 -25.71 -1.01 -14.66
C GLN A 274 -24.99 0.35 -14.56
N PRO A 275 -24.49 0.93 -15.67
CA PRO A 275 -23.96 2.29 -15.64
C PRO A 275 -25.02 3.26 -15.07
N ALA A 276 -24.59 4.17 -14.20
CA ALA A 276 -25.52 5.15 -13.63
C ALA A 276 -26.03 6.12 -14.71
N VAL A 277 -27.28 6.56 -14.56
CA VAL A 277 -27.88 7.57 -15.45
C VAL A 277 -28.38 8.74 -14.62
N LEU A 278 -27.79 9.89 -14.81
CA LEU A 278 -28.24 11.15 -14.21
C LEU A 278 -29.24 11.87 -15.13
N THR A 279 -30.28 12.44 -14.56
CA THR A 279 -31.29 13.22 -15.26
C THR A 279 -31.13 14.71 -15.04
N GLU A 280 -30.26 15.13 -14.13
CA GLU A 280 -29.91 16.50 -13.78
C GLU A 280 -28.58 16.57 -13.10
N ASP A 281 -27.98 17.76 -13.02
CA ASP A 281 -26.79 18.00 -12.17
C ASP A 281 -27.17 17.95 -10.70
N LYS A 282 -26.35 17.19 -9.90
CA LYS A 282 -26.50 17.13 -8.46
C LYS A 282 -25.35 17.84 -7.77
N TYR A 283 -25.67 18.64 -6.77
CA TYR A 283 -24.70 19.32 -5.92
C TYR A 283 -24.85 18.84 -4.49
N ILE A 284 -23.76 18.40 -3.88
CA ILE A 284 -23.70 17.92 -2.51
C ILE A 284 -22.66 18.71 -1.71
N THR A 285 -22.89 18.88 -0.42
CA THR A 285 -21.95 19.53 0.50
C THR A 285 -21.67 18.61 1.68
N LEU A 286 -20.43 18.18 1.81
CA LEU A 286 -19.91 17.43 2.97
C LEU A 286 -19.17 18.39 3.91
N LYS A 287 -19.63 18.49 5.17
CA LYS A 287 -18.97 19.24 6.23
C LYS A 287 -17.98 18.32 6.94
N ASP A 288 -16.71 18.67 6.93
CA ASP A 288 -15.71 17.83 7.55
C ASP A 288 -14.73 18.62 8.43
N ASN A 289 -13.98 17.89 9.26
CA ASN A 289 -12.96 18.47 10.13
C ASN A 289 -11.64 18.65 9.40
N ILE A 290 -11.68 19.48 8.37
CA ILE A 290 -10.58 19.78 7.45
C ILE A 290 -10.27 21.28 7.47
N ARG A 291 -9.14 21.68 6.89
CA ARG A 291 -8.76 23.08 6.65
C ARG A 291 -8.75 23.42 5.14
N GLN A 292 -8.41 22.45 4.31
CA GLN A 292 -8.34 22.61 2.86
C GLN A 292 -9.65 22.14 2.23
N PRO A 293 -10.44 23.02 1.62
CA PRO A 293 -11.65 22.62 0.94
C PRO A 293 -11.33 21.91 -0.37
N MET A 294 -12.21 21.01 -0.81
CA MET A 294 -12.03 20.21 -2.02
C MET A 294 -13.33 20.16 -2.83
N VAL A 295 -13.23 20.31 -4.13
CA VAL A 295 -14.31 19.99 -5.07
C VAL A 295 -13.95 18.72 -5.83
N LEU A 296 -14.92 17.79 -5.89
CA LEU A 296 -14.85 16.55 -6.66
C LEU A 296 -16.07 16.49 -7.59
N VAL A 297 -15.82 16.27 -8.87
CA VAL A 297 -16.87 16.18 -9.89
C VAL A 297 -16.82 14.80 -10.53
N GLY A 298 -17.97 14.11 -10.61
CA GLY A 298 -18.10 12.77 -11.16
C GLY A 298 -19.13 12.67 -12.27
N TRP A 299 -18.74 12.04 -13.39
CA TRP A 299 -19.63 11.69 -14.50
C TRP A 299 -19.75 10.17 -14.59
N PRO A 300 -20.97 9.63 -14.60
CA PRO A 300 -21.16 8.23 -14.98
C PRO A 300 -20.64 7.99 -16.40
N THR A 301 -19.99 6.84 -16.60
CA THR A 301 -19.46 6.44 -17.90
C THR A 301 -19.97 5.05 -18.29
N THR A 302 -19.12 4.12 -18.53
CA THR A 302 -19.41 2.77 -19.00
C THR A 302 -19.29 1.72 -17.87
N TYR A 303 -18.81 0.52 -18.18
CA TYR A 303 -18.51 -0.56 -17.27
C TYR A 303 -17.19 -1.26 -17.65
N ARG A 304 -16.62 -2.07 -16.76
CA ARG A 304 -15.35 -2.75 -16.98
C ARG A 304 -15.42 -3.69 -18.19
N GLY A 305 -14.41 -3.56 -19.09
CA GLY A 305 -14.26 -4.39 -20.28
C GLY A 305 -15.04 -3.90 -21.51
N GLU A 306 -15.71 -2.75 -21.42
CA GLU A 306 -16.33 -2.12 -22.58
C GLU A 306 -15.28 -1.43 -23.47
N GLU A 307 -15.51 -1.37 -24.79
CA GLU A 307 -14.52 -0.93 -25.79
C GLU A 307 -13.99 0.48 -25.57
N THR A 308 -14.80 1.40 -25.05
CA THR A 308 -14.40 2.80 -24.82
C THR A 308 -13.56 2.98 -23.54
N GLN A 309 -13.44 1.96 -22.70
CA GLN A 309 -12.72 2.05 -21.43
C GLN A 309 -11.27 2.51 -21.59
N ALA A 310 -10.54 1.99 -22.59
CA ALA A 310 -9.15 2.36 -22.84
C ALA A 310 -9.04 3.86 -23.21
N SER A 311 -9.95 4.37 -24.04
CA SER A 311 -9.99 5.80 -24.39
C SER A 311 -10.36 6.69 -23.19
N LEU A 312 -11.25 6.24 -22.30
CA LEU A 312 -11.60 6.95 -21.06
C LEU A 312 -10.43 6.95 -20.06
N ASN A 313 -9.69 5.86 -19.95
CA ASN A 313 -8.48 5.80 -19.12
C ASN A 313 -7.41 6.76 -19.66
N ALA A 314 -7.19 6.79 -20.98
CA ALA A 314 -6.28 7.74 -21.60
C ALA A 314 -6.75 9.19 -21.41
N LEU A 315 -8.05 9.47 -21.56
CA LEU A 315 -8.64 10.78 -21.28
C LEU A 315 -8.35 11.23 -19.83
N SER A 316 -8.55 10.34 -18.83
CA SER A 316 -8.28 10.69 -17.46
C SER A 316 -6.81 11.00 -17.21
N ASN A 317 -5.91 10.24 -17.86
CA ASN A 317 -4.46 10.48 -17.77
C ASN A 317 -4.09 11.86 -18.40
N VAL A 318 -4.58 12.15 -19.58
CA VAL A 318 -4.35 13.45 -20.27
C VAL A 318 -4.87 14.62 -19.44
N LEU A 319 -6.04 14.45 -18.83
CA LEU A 319 -6.64 15.53 -18.04
C LEU A 319 -5.92 15.77 -16.71
N GLY A 320 -5.50 14.71 -16.00
CA GLY A 320 -5.13 14.87 -14.61
C GLY A 320 -3.92 14.08 -14.09
N SER A 321 -3.14 13.39 -14.93
CA SER A 321 -1.96 12.64 -14.46
C SER A 321 -0.64 13.32 -14.85
N GLY A 322 0.20 13.59 -13.84
CA GLY A 322 1.54 14.15 -14.02
C GLY A 322 1.56 15.63 -14.40
N THR A 323 2.78 16.17 -14.54
CA THR A 323 3.02 17.61 -14.79
C THR A 323 2.57 18.07 -16.17
N ASN A 324 2.40 17.16 -17.13
CA ASN A 324 1.94 17.43 -18.49
C ASN A 324 0.43 17.42 -18.64
N SER A 325 -0.33 17.18 -17.57
CA SER A 325 -1.79 17.14 -17.63
C SER A 325 -2.41 18.53 -17.64
N TYR A 326 -3.57 18.67 -18.28
CA TYR A 326 -4.31 19.91 -18.35
C TYR A 326 -4.61 20.52 -16.97
N LEU A 327 -5.05 19.70 -16.01
CA LEU A 327 -5.38 20.15 -14.66
C LEU A 327 -4.15 20.63 -13.89
N TYR A 328 -3.02 19.94 -14.02
CA TYR A 328 -1.78 20.41 -13.40
C TYR A 328 -1.36 21.78 -13.97
N GLN A 329 -1.32 21.92 -15.30
CA GLN A 329 -0.88 23.14 -15.97
C GLN A 329 -1.77 24.35 -15.63
N ASN A 330 -3.09 24.15 -15.61
CA ASN A 330 -4.04 25.24 -15.43
C ASN A 330 -4.31 25.61 -13.98
N LEU A 331 -4.23 24.65 -13.05
CA LEU A 331 -4.61 24.88 -11.67
C LEU A 331 -3.41 24.81 -10.71
N VAL A 332 -2.56 23.79 -10.80
CA VAL A 332 -1.47 23.59 -9.84
C VAL A 332 -0.28 24.50 -10.16
N LYS A 333 0.23 24.46 -11.38
CA LYS A 333 1.35 25.29 -11.83
C LYS A 333 1.05 26.80 -11.72
N THR A 334 -0.21 27.18 -11.95
CA THR A 334 -0.67 28.57 -11.80
C THR A 334 -1.05 28.93 -10.36
N GLN A 335 -0.84 28.04 -9.40
CA GLN A 335 -1.13 28.21 -7.97
C GLN A 335 -2.59 28.58 -7.64
N LYS A 336 -3.53 28.16 -8.47
CA LYS A 336 -4.98 28.30 -8.21
C LYS A 336 -5.47 27.19 -7.29
N ALA A 337 -4.89 25.98 -7.41
CA ALA A 337 -5.14 24.84 -6.53
C ALA A 337 -3.83 24.31 -5.92
N VAL A 338 -3.93 23.67 -4.77
CA VAL A 338 -2.82 22.95 -4.13
C VAL A 338 -2.55 21.65 -4.88
N SER A 339 -3.61 20.95 -5.24
CA SER A 339 -3.58 19.76 -6.10
C SER A 339 -4.82 19.70 -6.98
N ALA A 340 -4.69 19.08 -8.13
CA ALA A 340 -5.80 18.80 -9.03
C ALA A 340 -5.47 17.54 -9.83
N GLY A 341 -6.48 16.79 -10.23
CA GLY A 341 -6.27 15.55 -10.96
C GLY A 341 -7.56 14.96 -11.52
N SER A 342 -7.39 13.86 -12.24
CA SER A 342 -8.47 13.07 -12.83
C SER A 342 -8.16 11.58 -12.73
N PHE A 343 -9.19 10.75 -12.62
CA PHE A 343 -9.08 9.30 -12.70
C PHE A 343 -10.40 8.69 -13.17
N HIS A 344 -10.31 7.52 -13.81
CA HIS A 344 -11.44 6.74 -14.25
C HIS A 344 -11.59 5.51 -13.34
N ASP A 345 -12.54 5.57 -12.40
CA ASP A 345 -12.86 4.46 -11.49
C ASP A 345 -13.80 3.49 -12.21
N CYS A 346 -13.26 2.31 -12.55
CA CYS A 346 -13.96 1.36 -13.36
C CYS A 346 -14.13 0.02 -12.64
N ALA A 347 -15.38 -0.28 -12.26
CA ALA A 347 -15.78 -1.51 -11.62
C ALA A 347 -16.64 -2.39 -12.55
N GLU A 348 -16.99 -3.59 -12.14
CA GLU A 348 -17.65 -4.59 -12.99
C GLU A 348 -18.94 -4.08 -13.61
N LEU A 349 -19.79 -3.41 -12.82
CA LEU A 349 -21.16 -3.04 -13.24
C LEU A 349 -21.26 -1.62 -13.80
N ALA A 350 -20.39 -0.71 -13.34
CA ALA A 350 -20.41 0.69 -13.72
C ALA A 350 -19.05 1.35 -13.48
N CYS A 351 -18.76 2.37 -14.29
CA CYS A 351 -17.56 3.21 -14.16
C CYS A 351 -17.95 4.68 -14.01
N THR A 352 -17.05 5.47 -13.46
CA THR A 352 -17.22 6.90 -13.27
C THR A 352 -15.90 7.63 -13.56
N MET A 353 -15.98 8.70 -14.37
CA MET A 353 -14.87 9.62 -14.54
C MET A 353 -14.92 10.70 -13.46
N TYR A 354 -13.81 10.92 -12.79
CA TYR A 354 -13.68 11.96 -11.75
C TYR A 354 -12.64 12.97 -12.12
N VAL A 355 -12.92 14.23 -11.79
CA VAL A 355 -11.94 15.32 -11.71
C VAL A 355 -12.06 16.00 -10.35
N TYR A 356 -10.94 16.47 -9.79
CA TYR A 356 -10.95 17.15 -8.51
C TYR A 356 -9.97 18.30 -8.47
N ALA A 357 -10.22 19.25 -7.56
CA ALA A 357 -9.27 20.29 -7.18
C ALA A 357 -9.36 20.57 -5.68
N MET A 358 -8.20 20.70 -5.04
CA MET A 358 -8.06 21.05 -3.62
C MET A 358 -7.62 22.50 -3.48
N GLY A 359 -8.39 23.29 -2.74
CA GLY A 359 -8.06 24.66 -2.41
C GLY A 359 -7.03 24.77 -1.28
N ASP A 360 -6.38 25.92 -1.18
CA ASP A 360 -5.50 26.20 -0.04
C ASP A 360 -6.30 26.44 1.26
N SER A 361 -5.62 26.36 2.39
CA SER A 361 -6.22 26.57 3.72
C SER A 361 -6.57 28.03 4.03
N GLY A 362 -6.29 28.95 3.10
CA GLY A 362 -6.50 30.38 3.22
C GLY A 362 -7.68 30.91 2.40
N LYS A 363 -7.58 32.16 1.95
CA LYS A 363 -8.66 32.86 1.23
C LYS A 363 -8.91 32.38 -0.21
N LYS A 364 -8.00 31.59 -0.79
CA LYS A 364 -8.15 31.06 -2.18
C LYS A 364 -8.89 29.71 -2.23
N GLY A 365 -9.43 29.25 -1.10
CA GLY A 365 -10.19 27.98 -1.01
C GLY A 365 -11.64 28.09 -1.50
N ASP A 366 -12.04 29.13 -2.23
CA ASP A 366 -13.38 29.25 -2.79
C ASP A 366 -13.60 28.22 -3.91
N LEU A 367 -14.42 27.21 -3.58
CA LEU A 367 -14.71 26.11 -4.50
C LEU A 367 -15.53 26.53 -5.72
N THR A 368 -16.23 27.67 -5.69
CA THR A 368 -16.91 28.23 -6.87
C THR A 368 -15.88 28.58 -7.94
N VAL A 369 -14.79 29.24 -7.52
CA VAL A 369 -13.69 29.60 -8.43
C VAL A 369 -12.98 28.34 -8.93
N LEU A 370 -12.64 27.41 -8.04
CA LEU A 370 -11.96 26.17 -8.44
C LEU A 370 -12.80 25.32 -9.37
N ASN A 371 -14.09 25.18 -9.11
CA ASN A 371 -15.00 24.44 -10.00
C ASN A 371 -15.09 25.09 -11.38
N LYS A 372 -15.10 26.43 -11.42
CA LYS A 372 -15.07 27.14 -12.71
C LYS A 372 -13.77 26.84 -13.47
N GLU A 373 -12.64 26.91 -12.83
CA GLU A 373 -11.33 26.59 -13.44
C GLU A 373 -11.25 25.12 -13.92
N LEU A 374 -11.84 24.18 -13.17
CA LEU A 374 -11.98 22.79 -13.62
C LEU A 374 -12.80 22.73 -14.92
N MET A 375 -13.96 23.35 -14.94
CA MET A 375 -14.84 23.32 -16.13
C MET A 375 -14.21 24.05 -17.32
N ASP A 376 -13.55 25.19 -17.10
CA ASP A 376 -12.84 25.95 -18.16
C ASP A 376 -11.68 25.06 -18.73
N THR A 377 -10.98 24.29 -17.89
CA THR A 377 -9.94 23.37 -18.33
C THR A 377 -10.50 22.24 -19.19
N LEU A 378 -11.65 21.67 -18.82
CA LEU A 378 -12.35 20.68 -19.65
C LEU A 378 -12.84 21.26 -20.99
N GLU A 379 -13.32 22.50 -21.00
CA GLU A 379 -13.68 23.20 -22.22
C GLU A 379 -12.46 23.50 -23.11
N GLN A 380 -11.30 23.78 -22.51
CA GLN A 380 -10.04 23.90 -23.25
C GLN A 380 -9.68 22.56 -23.91
N PHE A 381 -9.72 21.46 -23.18
CA PHE A 381 -9.51 20.15 -23.77
C PHE A 381 -10.47 19.84 -24.92
N SER A 382 -11.74 20.20 -24.80
CA SER A 382 -12.73 20.02 -25.89
C SER A 382 -12.31 20.70 -27.19
N LYS A 383 -11.61 21.84 -27.10
CA LYS A 383 -11.15 22.61 -28.26
C LYS A 383 -9.81 22.16 -28.83
N GLU A 384 -8.88 21.77 -27.93
CA GLU A 384 -7.49 21.48 -28.27
C GLU A 384 -7.27 19.98 -28.50
N GLY A 385 -8.01 19.12 -27.77
CA GLY A 385 -7.85 17.65 -27.82
C GLY A 385 -6.54 17.15 -27.17
N VAL A 386 -6.01 16.07 -27.70
CA VAL A 386 -4.73 15.48 -27.27
C VAL A 386 -3.86 15.22 -28.49
N GLU A 387 -2.57 15.47 -28.38
CA GLU A 387 -1.60 15.11 -29.42
C GLU A 387 -1.16 13.65 -29.31
N GLN A 388 -0.79 13.02 -30.44
CA GLN A 388 -0.34 11.64 -30.50
C GLN A 388 0.88 11.40 -29.58
N GLU A 389 1.79 12.36 -29.49
CA GLU A 389 2.97 12.26 -28.62
C GLU A 389 2.61 12.02 -27.14
N ARG A 390 1.53 12.62 -26.62
CA ARG A 390 1.06 12.36 -25.26
C ARG A 390 0.51 10.94 -25.11
N LEU A 391 -0.15 10.39 -26.11
CA LEU A 391 -0.61 8.99 -26.12
C LEU A 391 0.57 8.02 -26.21
N ASP A 392 1.61 8.36 -26.95
CA ASP A 392 2.85 7.57 -27.01
C ASP A 392 3.55 7.51 -25.65
N GLN A 393 3.52 8.58 -24.86
CA GLN A 393 4.03 8.59 -23.47
C GLN A 393 3.22 7.64 -22.58
N ILE A 394 1.88 7.71 -22.66
CA ILE A 394 0.99 6.80 -21.90
C ILE A 394 1.27 5.34 -22.28
N THR A 395 1.48 5.07 -23.54
CA THR A 395 1.83 3.72 -24.02
C THR A 395 3.18 3.26 -23.48
N GLY A 396 4.20 4.12 -23.48
CA GLY A 396 5.53 3.82 -22.95
C GLY A 396 5.48 3.46 -21.46
N MET A 397 4.74 4.22 -20.65
CA MET A 397 4.50 3.89 -19.25
C MET A 397 3.79 2.53 -19.09
N ALA A 398 2.72 2.30 -19.84
CA ALA A 398 1.96 1.04 -19.73
C ALA A 398 2.78 -0.19 -20.10
N GLU A 399 3.64 -0.08 -21.11
CA GLU A 399 4.56 -1.17 -21.50
C GLU A 399 5.60 -1.47 -20.41
N ALA A 400 6.13 -0.45 -19.77
CA ALA A 400 7.06 -0.63 -18.67
C ALA A 400 6.36 -1.20 -17.42
N ASP A 401 5.19 -0.67 -17.07
CA ASP A 401 4.39 -1.15 -15.93
C ASP A 401 4.02 -2.63 -16.10
N ALA A 402 3.71 -3.08 -17.31
CA ALA A 402 3.44 -4.48 -17.61
C ALA A 402 4.66 -5.37 -17.30
N VAL A 403 5.87 -4.91 -17.56
CA VAL A 403 7.12 -5.63 -17.22
C VAL A 403 7.39 -5.57 -15.72
N PHE A 404 7.24 -4.41 -15.08
CA PHE A 404 7.45 -4.26 -13.63
C PHE A 404 6.48 -5.11 -12.82
N ALA A 405 5.23 -5.30 -13.26
CA ALA A 405 4.24 -6.14 -12.61
C ALA A 405 4.65 -7.63 -12.55
N LEU A 406 5.60 -8.06 -13.40
CA LEU A 406 6.11 -9.44 -13.42
C LEU A 406 7.27 -9.70 -12.43
N GLN A 407 7.73 -8.68 -11.71
CA GLN A 407 8.86 -8.79 -10.78
C GLN A 407 8.56 -9.59 -9.51
N SER A 408 7.30 -9.91 -9.21
CA SER A 408 6.94 -10.70 -8.04
C SER A 408 5.93 -11.79 -8.36
N VAL A 409 6.06 -12.92 -7.67
CA VAL A 409 5.10 -14.03 -7.74
C VAL A 409 3.71 -13.57 -7.35
N LYS A 410 3.61 -12.78 -6.26
CA LYS A 410 2.34 -12.17 -5.84
C LYS A 410 1.71 -11.30 -6.94
N GLY A 411 2.51 -10.49 -7.63
CA GLY A 411 2.02 -9.64 -8.73
C GLY A 411 1.43 -10.46 -9.88
N LYS A 412 2.15 -11.49 -10.31
CA LYS A 412 1.71 -12.44 -11.36
C LYS A 412 0.41 -13.14 -10.97
N VAL A 413 0.36 -13.75 -9.78
CA VAL A 413 -0.81 -14.50 -9.28
C VAL A 413 -2.03 -13.59 -9.12
N SER A 414 -1.87 -12.42 -8.53
CA SER A 414 -2.98 -11.46 -8.35
C SER A 414 -3.57 -10.98 -9.68
N GLN A 415 -2.71 -10.80 -10.71
CA GLN A 415 -3.16 -10.41 -12.04
C GLN A 415 -3.93 -11.55 -12.72
N LEU A 416 -3.42 -12.80 -12.66
CA LEU A 416 -4.10 -13.97 -13.20
C LEU A 416 -5.47 -14.18 -12.51
N ALA A 417 -5.51 -14.11 -11.18
CA ALA A 417 -6.74 -14.26 -10.39
C ALA A 417 -7.81 -13.21 -10.75
N SER A 418 -7.40 -11.93 -10.77
CA SER A 418 -8.29 -10.82 -11.12
C SER A 418 -8.82 -10.92 -12.54
N ASN A 419 -7.94 -11.18 -13.52
CA ASN A 419 -8.33 -11.29 -14.92
C ASN A 419 -9.26 -12.49 -15.14
N GLN A 420 -8.97 -13.64 -14.52
CA GLN A 420 -9.86 -14.80 -14.59
C GLN A 420 -11.24 -14.49 -14.04
N THR A 421 -11.29 -13.84 -12.88
CA THR A 421 -12.55 -13.52 -12.18
C THR A 421 -13.44 -12.61 -13.03
N PHE A 422 -12.89 -11.57 -13.64
CA PHE A 422 -13.69 -10.55 -14.33
C PHE A 422 -13.83 -10.74 -15.83
N TYR A 423 -12.91 -11.47 -16.45
CA TYR A 423 -12.87 -11.64 -17.92
C TYR A 423 -12.86 -13.10 -18.37
N GLY A 424 -12.70 -14.06 -17.45
CA GLY A 424 -12.57 -15.49 -17.80
C GLY A 424 -11.24 -15.86 -18.47
N GLN A 425 -10.30 -14.92 -18.53
CA GLN A 425 -9.00 -15.03 -19.22
C GLN A 425 -7.90 -14.62 -18.25
N PRO A 426 -7.05 -15.55 -17.76
CA PRO A 426 -6.03 -15.24 -16.74
C PRO A 426 -4.97 -14.23 -17.21
N ASP A 427 -4.33 -14.46 -18.35
CA ASP A 427 -3.37 -13.50 -18.92
C ASP A 427 -4.03 -12.63 -20.00
N ARG A 428 -3.97 -11.32 -19.78
CA ARG A 428 -4.50 -10.30 -20.70
C ARG A 428 -3.50 -9.19 -20.99
N ILE A 429 -2.23 -9.37 -20.63
CA ILE A 429 -1.22 -8.31 -20.75
C ILE A 429 -1.17 -7.80 -22.19
N GLU A 430 -0.91 -8.66 -23.15
CA GLU A 430 -0.82 -8.25 -24.57
C GLU A 430 -2.14 -7.64 -25.07
N SER A 431 -3.29 -8.22 -24.71
CA SER A 431 -4.57 -7.68 -25.15
C SER A 431 -4.87 -6.30 -24.55
N GLN A 432 -4.41 -6.04 -23.32
CA GLN A 432 -4.53 -4.73 -22.67
C GLN A 432 -3.57 -3.72 -23.31
N LEU A 433 -2.32 -4.12 -23.59
CA LEU A 433 -1.36 -3.27 -24.30
C LEU A 433 -1.85 -2.93 -25.72
N ASP A 434 -2.42 -3.90 -26.44
CA ASP A 434 -3.00 -3.66 -27.77
C ASP A 434 -4.19 -2.68 -27.70
N GLN A 435 -5.02 -2.75 -26.67
CA GLN A 435 -6.10 -1.79 -26.45
C GLN A 435 -5.54 -0.37 -26.20
N ILE A 436 -4.47 -0.23 -25.42
CA ILE A 436 -3.81 1.05 -25.15
C ILE A 436 -3.16 1.60 -26.44
N ARG A 437 -2.44 0.77 -27.19
CA ARG A 437 -1.82 1.14 -28.50
C ARG A 437 -2.84 1.54 -29.56
N ALA A 438 -4.04 1.02 -29.47
CA ALA A 438 -5.13 1.37 -30.40
C ALA A 438 -5.83 2.69 -30.08
N VAL A 439 -5.53 3.32 -28.94
CA VAL A 439 -6.11 4.63 -28.59
C VAL A 439 -5.54 5.71 -29.49
N THR A 440 -6.43 6.52 -30.05
CA THR A 440 -6.08 7.64 -30.92
C THR A 440 -6.62 8.96 -30.37
N PRO A 441 -6.11 10.12 -30.80
CA PRO A 441 -6.66 11.42 -30.44
C PRO A 441 -8.16 11.54 -30.70
N GLU A 442 -8.65 10.98 -31.80
CA GLU A 442 -10.06 10.96 -32.18
C GLU A 442 -10.89 10.10 -31.21
N SER A 443 -10.36 8.92 -30.79
CA SER A 443 -11.09 8.06 -29.85
C SER A 443 -11.20 8.68 -28.46
N VAL A 444 -10.16 9.39 -28.00
CA VAL A 444 -10.17 10.15 -26.72
C VAL A 444 -11.14 11.32 -26.80
N SER A 445 -11.13 12.10 -27.89
CA SER A 445 -12.07 13.21 -28.11
C SER A 445 -13.52 12.72 -28.19
N LYS A 446 -13.76 11.58 -28.85
CA LYS A 446 -15.09 10.95 -28.90
C LYS A 446 -15.56 10.51 -27.52
N ALA A 447 -14.70 9.90 -26.73
CA ALA A 447 -15.03 9.49 -25.35
C ALA A 447 -15.38 10.70 -24.48
N TYR A 448 -14.65 11.81 -24.61
CA TYR A 448 -14.98 13.07 -23.92
C TYR A 448 -16.37 13.60 -24.32
N GLN A 449 -16.68 13.68 -25.62
CA GLN A 449 -17.98 14.15 -26.14
C GLN A 449 -19.13 13.23 -25.70
N GLU A 450 -18.90 11.95 -25.67
CA GLU A 450 -19.94 10.96 -25.33
C GLU A 450 -20.28 10.96 -23.84
N PHE A 451 -19.27 11.12 -22.95
CA PHE A 451 -19.46 10.89 -21.52
C PHE A 451 -19.30 12.13 -20.62
N ILE A 452 -18.68 13.21 -21.11
CA ILE A 452 -18.36 14.39 -20.29
C ILE A 452 -19.03 15.66 -20.83
N GLU A 453 -18.86 15.94 -22.12
CA GLU A 453 -19.32 17.22 -22.71
C GLU A 453 -20.83 17.33 -22.66
N GLY A 454 -21.32 18.35 -21.94
CA GLY A 454 -22.77 18.60 -21.79
C GLY A 454 -23.54 17.53 -21.03
N LYS A 455 -22.84 16.59 -20.35
CA LYS A 455 -23.49 15.52 -19.57
C LYS A 455 -23.76 15.97 -18.14
N TYR A 456 -24.81 15.40 -17.55
CA TYR A 456 -25.10 15.56 -16.13
C TYR A 456 -24.02 14.93 -15.24
N LYS A 457 -23.78 15.56 -14.11
CA LYS A 457 -22.70 15.21 -13.18
C LYS A 457 -23.12 15.40 -11.73
N VAL A 458 -22.35 14.81 -10.84
CA VAL A 458 -22.40 15.09 -9.40
C VAL A 458 -21.21 15.97 -9.04
N THR A 459 -21.45 17.08 -8.37
CA THR A 459 -20.41 17.95 -7.81
C THR A 459 -20.48 17.92 -6.30
N LEU A 460 -19.44 17.38 -5.68
CA LEU A 460 -19.27 17.32 -4.22
C LEU A 460 -18.33 18.43 -3.76
N SER A 461 -18.81 19.26 -2.84
CA SER A 461 -18.02 20.23 -2.10
C SER A 461 -17.70 19.66 -0.71
N VAL A 462 -16.43 19.38 -0.40
CA VAL A 462 -15.98 19.06 0.95
C VAL A 462 -15.43 20.33 1.58
N VAL A 463 -16.08 20.79 2.66
CA VAL A 463 -15.79 22.09 3.26
C VAL A 463 -15.55 21.98 4.77
N PRO A 464 -14.72 22.87 5.34
CA PRO A 464 -14.57 22.94 6.81
C PRO A 464 -15.92 23.18 7.48
N LYS A 465 -16.18 22.53 8.63
CA LYS A 465 -17.48 22.56 9.34
C LYS A 465 -18.06 23.96 9.57
N LYS A 466 -17.21 25.00 9.64
CA LYS A 466 -17.61 26.37 9.92
C LYS A 466 -17.59 27.29 8.68
N GLN A 467 -17.33 26.75 7.48
CA GLN A 467 -17.12 27.52 6.25
C GLN A 467 -17.98 26.97 5.10
N LEU A 468 -19.29 26.90 5.30
CA LEU A 468 -20.24 26.41 4.31
C LEU A 468 -20.34 27.29 3.05
N ASP A 469 -20.00 28.55 3.20
CA ASP A 469 -19.93 29.55 2.14
C ASP A 469 -18.85 29.25 1.08
N LEU A 470 -17.90 28.36 1.38
CA LEU A 470 -16.92 27.89 0.42
C LEU A 470 -17.47 26.88 -0.60
N ALA A 471 -18.65 26.29 -0.36
CA ALA A 471 -19.24 25.32 -1.29
C ALA A 471 -19.50 25.91 -2.67
N VAL A 472 -19.35 25.11 -3.74
CA VAL A 472 -19.58 25.52 -5.14
C VAL A 472 -20.92 26.24 -5.32
N ARG A 473 -21.95 25.68 -4.67
CA ARG A 473 -23.29 26.30 -4.58
C ARG A 473 -24.11 25.59 -3.52
N GLU A 474 -25.34 26.08 -3.27
CA GLU A 474 -26.29 25.37 -2.41
C GLU A 474 -26.54 23.93 -2.89
N ALA A 475 -26.57 23.00 -1.98
CA ALA A 475 -26.80 21.58 -2.28
C ALA A 475 -28.21 21.40 -2.89
N THR A 476 -28.29 20.73 -4.04
CA THR A 476 -29.54 20.32 -4.68
C THR A 476 -29.92 18.88 -4.35
N PHE A 477 -28.97 18.13 -3.83
CA PHE A 477 -29.16 16.75 -3.39
C PHE A 477 -28.66 16.60 -1.94
N THR A 478 -29.52 16.04 -1.10
CA THR A 478 -29.16 15.56 0.23
C THR A 478 -29.40 14.07 0.23
N THR A 479 -28.50 13.32 0.86
CA THR A 479 -28.71 11.86 1.04
C THR A 479 -30.08 11.64 1.67
N PRO A 480 -31.01 10.93 0.99
CA PRO A 480 -32.31 10.63 1.57
C PRO A 480 -32.17 9.73 2.80
N ASP A 481 -33.12 9.83 3.70
CA ASP A 481 -33.23 8.85 4.77
C ASP A 481 -33.44 7.47 4.14
N ARG A 482 -32.59 6.50 4.51
CA ARG A 482 -32.63 5.16 3.93
C ARG A 482 -33.94 4.45 4.30
N THR A 483 -34.64 3.94 3.31
CA THR A 483 -35.83 3.13 3.52
C THR A 483 -35.41 1.68 3.74
N LEU A 484 -35.23 1.30 5.00
CA LEU A 484 -34.87 -0.09 5.34
C LEU A 484 -36.07 -1.01 5.21
N PRO A 485 -35.90 -2.17 4.52
CA PRO A 485 -36.96 -3.19 4.46
C PRO A 485 -37.26 -3.75 5.86
N GLU A 486 -38.46 -4.28 6.04
CA GLU A 486 -38.76 -5.01 7.26
C GLU A 486 -37.75 -6.14 7.48
N TYR A 487 -37.17 -6.22 8.67
CA TYR A 487 -36.16 -7.22 8.97
C TYR A 487 -36.78 -8.60 9.13
N ALA A 488 -36.54 -9.46 8.17
CA ALA A 488 -36.89 -10.88 8.24
C ALA A 488 -35.68 -11.65 8.80
N LYS A 489 -35.80 -12.13 10.03
CA LYS A 489 -34.77 -12.92 10.69
C LYS A 489 -34.64 -14.28 9.99
N VAL A 490 -33.39 -14.63 9.63
CA VAL A 490 -33.07 -15.98 9.14
C VAL A 490 -32.96 -16.92 10.32
N THR A 491 -33.71 -18.04 10.27
CA THR A 491 -33.64 -19.08 11.28
C THR A 491 -32.68 -20.20 10.84
N GLU A 492 -32.15 -20.96 11.78
CA GLU A 492 -31.16 -22.01 11.48
C GLU A 492 -31.71 -23.10 10.57
N ASP A 493 -33.00 -23.43 10.69
CA ASP A 493 -33.71 -24.40 9.85
C ASP A 493 -33.91 -23.94 8.37
N GLN A 494 -33.68 -22.68 8.08
CA GLN A 494 -33.70 -22.12 6.73
C GLN A 494 -32.31 -22.17 6.05
N LEU A 495 -31.26 -22.57 6.77
CA LEU A 495 -29.92 -22.67 6.26
C LEU A 495 -29.68 -24.02 5.58
N ASP A 496 -29.36 -24.00 4.30
CA ASP A 496 -29.02 -25.19 3.51
C ASP A 496 -27.53 -25.54 3.66
N PHE A 497 -27.18 -26.15 4.79
CA PHE A 497 -25.80 -26.54 5.08
C PHE A 497 -25.34 -27.65 4.14
N ARG A 498 -24.26 -27.39 3.42
CA ARG A 498 -23.59 -28.34 2.54
C ARG A 498 -22.32 -28.83 3.25
N LYS A 499 -22.39 -30.04 3.80
CA LYS A 499 -21.23 -30.63 4.48
C LYS A 499 -20.37 -31.38 3.48
N ALA A 500 -19.06 -31.05 3.44
CA ALA A 500 -18.11 -31.82 2.67
C ALA A 500 -17.88 -33.19 3.30
N PRO A 501 -17.74 -34.27 2.49
CA PRO A 501 -17.39 -35.58 3.02
C PRO A 501 -15.96 -35.60 3.54
N ASN A 502 -15.74 -36.26 4.68
CA ASN A 502 -14.37 -36.49 5.19
C ASN A 502 -13.76 -37.67 4.43
N THR A 503 -12.90 -37.36 3.43
CA THR A 503 -12.18 -38.38 2.65
C THR A 503 -10.82 -38.73 3.25
N PHE A 504 -10.33 -37.93 4.19
CA PHE A 504 -9.11 -38.09 4.96
C PHE A 504 -9.24 -37.37 6.32
N ASP A 505 -8.33 -37.63 7.25
CA ASP A 505 -8.33 -36.96 8.58
C ASP A 505 -7.81 -35.51 8.45
N ARG A 506 -8.74 -34.56 8.37
CA ARG A 506 -8.44 -33.12 8.27
C ARG A 506 -7.93 -32.50 9.57
N SER A 507 -8.08 -33.19 10.71
CA SER A 507 -7.58 -32.69 12.00
C SER A 507 -6.04 -32.74 12.09
N VAL A 508 -5.39 -33.45 11.16
CA VAL A 508 -3.94 -33.59 11.09
C VAL A 508 -3.41 -32.56 10.05
N MET A 509 -2.79 -31.52 10.55
CA MET A 509 -2.12 -30.52 9.69
C MET A 509 -0.89 -31.17 8.99
N PRO A 510 -0.66 -30.90 7.69
CA PRO A 510 0.49 -31.42 6.98
C PRO A 510 1.83 -31.05 7.67
N GLU A 511 2.70 -32.05 7.81
CA GLU A 511 4.06 -31.80 8.29
C GLU A 511 4.93 -31.19 7.17
N VAL A 512 5.79 -30.27 7.55
CA VAL A 512 6.68 -29.56 6.63
C VAL A 512 8.13 -29.88 6.94
N ASN A 513 8.88 -30.22 5.92
CA ASN A 513 10.33 -30.31 6.03
C ASN A 513 10.93 -28.91 6.11
N PHE A 514 11.63 -28.63 7.20
CA PHE A 514 12.34 -27.36 7.37
C PHE A 514 13.55 -27.28 6.44
N GLY A 515 13.86 -26.07 5.93
CA GLY A 515 15.12 -25.82 5.27
C GLY A 515 15.05 -25.18 3.88
N VAL A 516 14.15 -24.23 3.66
CA VAL A 516 14.31 -23.32 2.52
C VAL A 516 15.21 -22.18 2.97
N GLU A 517 16.48 -22.21 2.55
CA GLU A 517 17.39 -21.10 2.77
C GLU A 517 17.28 -20.10 1.62
N ALA A 518 16.90 -18.87 1.95
CA ALA A 518 17.05 -17.77 1.03
C ALA A 518 18.55 -17.48 0.89
N THR A 519 19.08 -17.62 -0.31
CA THR A 519 20.48 -17.29 -0.60
C THR A 519 20.63 -15.80 -0.86
N MET A 520 21.59 -15.17 -0.18
CA MET A 520 22.00 -13.82 -0.51
C MET A 520 22.51 -13.78 -1.96
N PRO A 521 22.07 -12.81 -2.78
CA PRO A 521 22.56 -12.68 -4.14
C PRO A 521 24.08 -12.40 -4.14
N GLU A 522 24.78 -12.80 -5.21
CA GLU A 522 26.20 -12.50 -5.38
C GLU A 522 26.41 -11.00 -5.53
N LEU A 523 27.18 -10.40 -4.60
CA LEU A 523 27.40 -8.96 -4.53
C LEU A 523 28.68 -8.58 -5.27
N TYR A 524 28.67 -7.40 -5.90
CA TYR A 524 29.87 -6.76 -6.42
C TYR A 524 30.03 -5.35 -5.88
N ARG A 525 31.27 -4.91 -5.70
CA ARG A 525 31.60 -3.54 -5.24
C ARG A 525 32.47 -2.83 -6.26
N MET A 526 32.31 -1.51 -6.32
CA MET A 526 33.16 -0.58 -7.07
C MET A 526 33.45 0.64 -6.20
N HIS A 527 34.59 1.24 -6.41
CA HIS A 527 34.98 2.49 -5.76
C HIS A 527 35.40 3.50 -6.83
N PHE A 528 34.80 4.66 -6.84
CA PHE A 528 35.12 5.74 -7.76
C PHE A 528 36.20 6.64 -7.15
N ALA A 529 37.06 7.22 -8.01
CA ALA A 529 38.19 8.05 -7.58
C ALA A 529 37.76 9.31 -6.77
N ASN A 530 36.53 9.74 -6.90
CA ASN A 530 35.96 10.90 -6.21
C ASN A 530 35.38 10.56 -4.81
N GLY A 531 35.53 9.33 -4.31
CA GLY A 531 35.06 8.91 -3.00
C GLY A 531 33.64 8.34 -2.95
N THR A 532 33.01 8.11 -4.11
CA THR A 532 31.71 7.42 -4.19
C THR A 532 31.91 5.91 -4.14
N ASP A 533 31.14 5.21 -3.31
CA ASP A 533 31.10 3.75 -3.24
C ASP A 533 29.87 3.18 -3.97
N LEU A 534 30.05 2.02 -4.62
CA LEU A 534 28.96 1.31 -5.27
C LEU A 534 28.93 -0.14 -4.81
N ILE A 535 27.71 -0.61 -4.49
CA ILE A 535 27.38 -2.01 -4.28
C ILE A 535 26.25 -2.42 -5.23
N GLY A 536 26.30 -3.63 -5.75
CA GLY A 536 25.24 -4.11 -6.63
C GLY A 536 25.17 -5.62 -6.72
N THR A 537 24.11 -6.09 -7.34
CA THR A 537 23.86 -7.49 -7.70
C THR A 537 23.17 -7.58 -9.05
N VAL A 538 23.38 -8.70 -9.76
CA VAL A 538 22.75 -8.94 -11.05
C VAL A 538 21.51 -9.81 -10.84
N THR A 539 20.38 -9.39 -11.40
CA THR A 539 19.14 -10.17 -11.47
C THR A 539 18.63 -10.12 -12.91
N SER A 540 18.33 -11.28 -13.51
CA SER A 540 17.93 -11.39 -14.92
C SER A 540 16.51 -11.91 -15.12
N GLU A 541 15.71 -11.95 -14.09
CA GLU A 541 14.31 -12.42 -14.12
C GLU A 541 13.42 -11.51 -14.98
N THR A 542 13.67 -10.20 -14.88
CA THR A 542 13.02 -9.19 -15.72
C THR A 542 14.07 -8.22 -16.27
N PRO A 543 13.89 -7.69 -17.51
CA PRO A 543 14.84 -6.75 -18.12
C PRO A 543 14.74 -5.35 -17.52
N THR A 544 14.90 -5.26 -16.22
CA THR A 544 14.73 -4.01 -15.44
C THR A 544 15.98 -3.68 -14.65
N VAL A 545 16.19 -2.39 -14.37
CA VAL A 545 17.26 -1.90 -13.51
C VAL A 545 16.69 -0.97 -12.46
N GLN A 546 16.98 -1.27 -11.21
CA GLN A 546 16.76 -0.42 -10.05
C GLN A 546 18.11 0.17 -9.63
N LEU A 547 18.19 1.50 -9.54
CA LEU A 547 19.38 2.20 -9.10
C LEU A 547 19.01 3.24 -8.05
N GLN A 548 19.79 3.32 -6.98
CA GLN A 548 19.64 4.33 -5.93
C GLN A 548 20.95 5.02 -5.67
N ILE A 549 20.94 6.36 -5.63
CA ILE A 549 22.08 7.20 -5.28
C ILE A 549 21.76 7.86 -3.95
N GLN A 550 22.55 7.58 -2.92
CA GLN A 550 22.38 8.11 -1.58
C GLN A 550 23.43 9.20 -1.33
N LEU A 551 22.97 10.44 -1.17
CA LEU A 551 23.82 11.60 -0.92
C LEU A 551 23.81 11.99 0.55
N PRO A 552 24.91 12.41 1.16
CA PRO A 552 24.95 12.90 2.54
C PRO A 552 24.31 14.30 2.68
N ALA A 553 23.02 14.40 2.38
CA ALA A 553 22.26 15.64 2.25
C ALA A 553 20.87 15.58 2.93
N GLY A 554 20.74 14.86 4.05
CA GLY A 554 19.49 14.71 4.76
C GLY A 554 19.21 15.82 5.78
N GLU A 555 18.07 15.74 6.48
CA GLU A 555 17.62 16.72 7.49
C GLU A 555 18.60 16.88 8.67
N ARG A 556 19.50 15.91 8.91
CA ARG A 556 20.56 15.98 9.94
C ARG A 556 21.63 17.02 9.65
N TYR A 557 21.72 17.48 8.41
CA TYR A 557 22.61 18.56 8.01
C TYR A 557 21.97 19.95 8.10
N VAL A 558 20.65 19.98 8.35
CA VAL A 558 19.86 21.22 8.41
C VAL A 558 20.02 21.90 9.79
N ARG A 559 20.19 23.22 9.81
CA ARG A 559 20.32 24.01 11.03
C ARG A 559 18.96 24.19 11.72
N LYS A 560 18.95 24.35 13.07
CA LYS A 560 17.73 24.68 13.82
C LYS A 560 17.09 25.97 13.25
N GLY A 561 15.81 25.93 12.97
CA GLY A 561 15.01 27.00 12.35
C GLY A 561 14.92 26.93 10.83
N GLN A 562 15.62 25.98 10.20
CA GLN A 562 15.56 25.72 8.75
C GLN A 562 14.97 24.32 8.44
N GLU A 563 14.24 23.73 9.37
CA GLU A 563 13.61 22.42 9.22
C GLU A 563 12.79 22.38 7.91
N GLY A 564 12.93 21.31 7.13
CA GLY A 564 12.32 21.13 5.81
C GLY A 564 13.20 21.60 4.64
N LEU A 565 14.39 22.17 4.90
CA LEU A 565 15.28 22.66 3.83
C LEU A 565 15.80 21.52 2.94
N ALA A 566 16.12 20.35 3.52
CA ALA A 566 16.58 19.22 2.73
C ALA A 566 15.47 18.71 1.78
N ASN A 567 14.24 18.58 2.29
CA ASN A 567 13.08 18.20 1.50
C ASN A 567 12.75 19.24 0.41
N LEU A 568 12.79 20.54 0.75
CA LEU A 568 12.58 21.61 -0.22
C LEU A 568 13.64 21.58 -1.32
N THR A 569 14.91 21.31 -0.98
CA THR A 569 16.00 21.20 -1.96
C THR A 569 15.78 20.00 -2.88
N ALA A 570 15.43 18.83 -2.33
CA ALA A 570 15.12 17.63 -3.12
C ALA A 570 13.95 17.88 -4.09
N SER A 571 12.84 18.46 -3.62
CA SER A 571 11.71 18.82 -4.48
C SER A 571 12.07 19.84 -5.56
N MET A 572 12.92 20.82 -5.25
CA MET A 572 13.36 21.81 -6.23
C MET A 572 14.24 21.22 -7.33
N MET A 573 14.94 20.11 -7.07
CA MET A 573 15.70 19.42 -8.10
C MET A 573 14.80 18.70 -9.12
N GLU A 574 13.59 18.36 -8.75
CA GLU A 574 12.62 17.75 -9.67
C GLU A 574 11.95 18.77 -10.61
N GLU A 575 12.15 20.08 -10.38
CA GLU A 575 11.50 21.17 -11.14
C GLU A 575 12.21 21.53 -12.44
N GLY A 576 13.05 20.68 -12.94
CA GLY A 576 13.72 20.87 -14.23
C GLY A 576 15.20 21.16 -14.11
N SER A 577 15.84 21.29 -15.26
CA SER A 577 17.25 21.57 -15.42
C SER A 577 17.47 22.90 -16.14
N THR A 578 18.73 23.29 -16.27
CA THR A 578 19.09 24.45 -17.11
C THR A 578 18.84 24.22 -18.61
N LYS A 579 18.60 22.95 -19.02
CA LYS A 579 18.42 22.55 -20.42
C LYS A 579 16.97 22.26 -20.79
N ARG A 580 16.20 21.72 -19.82
CA ARG A 580 14.83 21.25 -20.04
C ARG A 580 13.92 21.67 -18.89
N THR A 581 12.66 21.94 -19.23
CA THR A 581 11.60 22.16 -18.26
C THR A 581 11.22 20.84 -17.56
N VAL A 582 10.50 20.92 -16.44
CA VAL A 582 9.97 19.74 -15.76
C VAL A 582 9.06 18.93 -16.68
N GLU A 583 8.29 19.59 -17.53
CA GLU A 583 7.38 18.95 -18.49
C GLU A 583 8.16 18.14 -19.54
N GLU A 584 9.24 18.71 -20.09
CA GLU A 584 10.09 18.03 -21.08
C GLU A 584 10.86 16.85 -20.47
N LEU A 585 11.31 16.97 -19.22
CA LEU A 585 11.93 15.86 -18.48
C LEU A 585 10.92 14.74 -18.25
N GLN A 586 9.76 15.08 -17.71
CA GLN A 586 8.70 14.11 -17.42
C GLN A 586 8.19 13.41 -18.69
N ALA A 587 7.96 14.18 -19.78
CA ALA A 587 7.56 13.61 -21.07
C ALA A 587 8.56 12.58 -21.60
N THR A 588 9.86 12.86 -21.39
CA THR A 588 10.92 11.93 -21.80
C THR A 588 10.91 10.67 -20.93
N LEU A 589 10.79 10.83 -19.61
CA LEU A 589 10.70 9.69 -18.68
C LEU A 589 9.47 8.83 -18.94
N ASP A 590 8.31 9.44 -19.12
CA ASP A 590 7.05 8.76 -19.45
C ASP A 590 7.21 7.90 -20.73
N LYS A 591 7.78 8.47 -21.78
CA LYS A 591 8.02 7.77 -23.05
C LYS A 591 8.98 6.59 -22.91
N LEU A 592 9.96 6.70 -22.00
CA LEU A 592 10.90 5.62 -21.70
C LEU A 592 10.29 4.58 -20.73
N GLY A 593 9.14 4.86 -20.12
CA GLY A 593 8.62 4.05 -19.02
C GLY A 593 9.60 4.00 -17.84
N SER A 594 10.25 5.15 -17.56
CA SER A 594 11.25 5.28 -16.52
C SER A 594 10.75 6.20 -15.43
N SER A 595 11.15 5.95 -14.18
CA SER A 595 10.89 6.87 -13.08
C SER A 595 12.19 7.33 -12.43
N VAL A 596 12.24 8.61 -12.08
CA VAL A 596 13.31 9.23 -11.30
C VAL A 596 12.64 10.04 -10.20
N SER A 597 12.96 9.75 -8.95
CA SER A 597 12.44 10.51 -7.80
C SER A 597 13.56 10.91 -6.86
N ILE A 598 13.44 12.09 -6.25
CA ILE A 598 14.43 12.65 -5.34
C ILE A 598 13.74 12.96 -4.01
N SER A 599 14.18 12.35 -2.92
CA SER A 599 13.59 12.53 -1.61
C SER A 599 14.65 12.65 -0.52
N ALA A 600 14.44 13.56 0.43
CA ALA A 600 15.33 13.73 1.56
C ALA A 600 14.84 12.93 2.78
N GLY A 601 15.73 12.10 3.33
CA GLY A 601 15.54 11.39 4.58
C GLY A 601 16.25 12.09 5.74
N SER A 602 16.42 11.37 6.84
CA SER A 602 17.12 11.91 8.01
C SER A 602 18.60 12.15 7.72
N TYR A 603 19.30 11.21 7.09
CA TYR A 603 20.75 11.26 6.86
C TYR A 603 21.13 11.52 5.42
N THR A 604 20.32 11.05 4.48
CA THR A 604 20.60 11.10 3.04
C THR A 604 19.48 11.79 2.29
N THR A 605 19.82 12.33 1.14
CA THR A 605 18.89 12.52 0.03
C THR A 605 19.11 11.40 -0.95
N ASP A 606 18.04 10.71 -1.30
CA ASP A 606 18.04 9.53 -2.15
C ASP A 606 17.48 9.88 -3.53
N ILE A 607 18.21 9.55 -4.59
CA ILE A 607 17.75 9.60 -5.97
C ILE A 607 17.45 8.16 -6.38
N SER A 608 16.17 7.84 -6.52
CA SER A 608 15.69 6.50 -6.88
C SER A 608 15.32 6.46 -8.36
N ILE A 609 15.81 5.45 -9.06
CA ILE A 609 15.68 5.29 -10.51
C ILE A 609 15.16 3.89 -10.78
N SER A 610 14.04 3.78 -11.51
CA SER A 610 13.52 2.50 -12.03
C SER A 610 13.37 2.63 -13.53
N THR A 611 13.90 1.68 -14.29
CA THR A 611 13.85 1.72 -15.76
C THR A 611 13.96 0.32 -16.36
N LEU A 612 13.52 0.18 -17.61
CA LEU A 612 13.88 -0.98 -18.41
C LEU A 612 15.37 -0.91 -18.78
N GLU A 613 16.05 -2.05 -18.80
CA GLU A 613 17.50 -2.12 -19.11
C GLU A 613 17.88 -1.37 -20.41
N LYS A 614 17.10 -1.57 -21.48
CA LYS A 614 17.27 -0.90 -22.78
C LYS A 614 17.23 0.63 -22.72
N ASN A 615 16.55 1.20 -21.71
CA ASN A 615 16.30 2.64 -21.57
C ASN A 615 17.26 3.30 -20.53
N LEU A 616 18.06 2.50 -19.81
CA LEU A 616 18.97 2.99 -18.77
C LEU A 616 19.90 4.12 -19.24
N PRO A 617 20.56 4.06 -20.44
CA PRO A 617 21.44 5.14 -20.87
C PRO A 617 20.73 6.50 -21.01
N GLN A 618 19.50 6.49 -21.55
CA GLN A 618 18.71 7.72 -21.72
C GLN A 618 18.20 8.25 -20.36
N THR A 619 17.79 7.34 -19.47
CA THR A 619 17.34 7.69 -18.11
C THR A 619 18.51 8.30 -17.30
N LEU A 620 19.71 7.71 -17.36
CA LEU A 620 20.89 8.25 -16.68
C LEU A 620 21.32 9.60 -17.24
N ALA A 621 21.10 9.88 -18.52
CA ALA A 621 21.37 11.21 -19.08
C ALA A 621 20.46 12.29 -18.44
N ILE A 622 19.19 11.94 -18.12
CA ILE A 622 18.29 12.82 -17.38
C ILE A 622 18.78 13.00 -15.93
N VAL A 623 19.15 11.91 -15.27
CA VAL A 623 19.69 11.95 -13.90
C VAL A 623 20.94 12.83 -13.82
N GLN A 624 21.85 12.68 -14.76
CA GLN A 624 23.05 13.53 -14.86
C GLN A 624 22.69 15.02 -15.01
N GLU A 625 21.72 15.32 -15.85
CA GLU A 625 21.26 16.68 -16.10
C GLU A 625 20.63 17.31 -14.85
N VAL A 626 19.71 16.60 -14.18
CA VAL A 626 19.05 17.06 -12.97
C VAL A 626 20.04 17.19 -11.80
N LEU A 627 20.96 16.23 -11.66
CA LEU A 627 21.94 16.22 -10.56
C LEU A 627 22.98 17.34 -10.68
N PHE A 628 23.46 17.64 -11.89
CA PHE A 628 24.56 18.59 -12.08
C PHE A 628 24.13 19.98 -12.53
N GLU A 629 22.97 20.13 -13.12
CA GLU A 629 22.50 21.38 -13.71
C GLU A 629 21.04 21.70 -13.33
N PRO A 630 20.64 21.58 -12.03
CA PRO A 630 19.28 21.91 -11.63
C PRO A 630 18.98 23.40 -11.88
N LYS A 631 17.74 23.70 -12.25
CA LYS A 631 17.32 25.05 -12.67
C LYS A 631 17.23 26.04 -11.52
N PHE A 632 16.66 25.63 -10.37
CA PHE A 632 16.36 26.47 -9.20
C PHE A 632 15.72 27.81 -9.55
N ASP A 633 14.54 27.76 -10.17
CA ASP A 633 13.75 28.91 -10.59
C ASP A 633 12.96 29.50 -9.41
N GLU A 634 12.81 30.85 -9.39
CA GLU A 634 12.08 31.54 -8.31
C GLU A 634 10.58 31.25 -8.30
N GLN A 635 9.94 31.10 -9.46
CA GLN A 635 8.51 30.83 -9.53
C GLN A 635 8.21 29.40 -9.05
N ASP A 636 9.04 28.44 -9.45
CA ASP A 636 8.95 27.06 -9.01
C ASP A 636 9.22 26.96 -7.50
N PHE A 637 10.21 27.70 -6.99
CA PHE A 637 10.49 27.75 -5.55
C PHE A 637 9.29 28.25 -4.73
N GLU A 638 8.64 29.36 -5.12
CA GLU A 638 7.48 29.85 -4.40
C GLU A 638 6.28 28.88 -4.47
N ARG A 639 6.11 28.19 -5.59
CA ARG A 639 5.07 27.17 -5.76
C ARG A 639 5.35 25.95 -4.87
N VAL A 640 6.52 25.36 -4.94
CA VAL A 640 6.91 24.19 -4.16
C VAL A 640 6.87 24.49 -2.66
N LYS A 641 7.44 25.63 -2.24
CA LYS A 641 7.37 26.10 -0.85
C LYS A 641 5.92 26.23 -0.36
N LYS A 642 5.03 26.79 -1.18
CA LYS A 642 3.59 26.88 -0.84
C LYS A 642 2.97 25.50 -0.72
N GLN A 643 3.26 24.57 -1.63
CA GLN A 643 2.77 23.19 -1.56
C GLN A 643 3.25 22.49 -0.29
N MET A 644 4.51 22.66 0.10
CA MET A 644 5.02 22.11 1.37
C MET A 644 4.32 22.72 2.59
N LEU A 645 4.07 24.03 2.61
CA LEU A 645 3.31 24.68 3.68
C LEU A 645 1.89 24.11 3.82
N GLU A 646 1.20 23.89 2.70
CA GLU A 646 -0.13 23.26 2.70
C GLU A 646 -0.05 21.77 3.09
N GLY A 647 1.01 21.08 2.71
CA GLY A 647 1.31 19.71 3.17
C GLY A 647 1.44 19.63 4.69
N VAL A 648 2.17 20.54 5.31
CA VAL A 648 2.27 20.64 6.78
C VAL A 648 0.89 20.91 7.41
N VAL A 649 0.09 21.81 6.84
CA VAL A 649 -1.29 22.06 7.30
C VAL A 649 -2.15 20.80 7.25
N TYR A 650 -2.03 20.01 6.18
CA TYR A 650 -2.74 18.73 6.04
C TYR A 650 -2.28 17.70 7.08
N GLN A 651 -0.96 17.52 7.26
CA GLN A 651 -0.39 16.58 8.23
C GLN A 651 -0.84 16.89 9.66
N HIS A 652 -0.90 18.17 10.05
CA HIS A 652 -1.35 18.59 11.37
C HIS A 652 -2.82 18.22 11.66
N GLN A 653 -3.59 17.83 10.68
CA GLN A 653 -4.96 17.32 10.85
C GLN A 653 -5.00 15.80 11.12
N GLN A 654 -3.90 15.08 10.90
CA GLN A 654 -3.83 13.64 11.07
C GLN A 654 -3.49 13.26 12.52
N PRO A 655 -4.36 12.49 13.22
CA PRO A 655 -4.07 12.08 14.61
C PRO A 655 -2.77 11.30 14.75
N SER A 656 -2.43 10.47 13.75
CA SER A 656 -1.21 9.65 13.72
C SER A 656 0.05 10.51 13.64
N TRP A 657 0.03 11.60 12.85
CA TRP A 657 1.12 12.54 12.78
C TRP A 657 1.28 13.30 14.12
N MET A 658 0.17 13.76 14.71
CA MET A 658 0.16 14.43 16.00
C MET A 658 0.78 13.55 17.08
N ALA A 659 0.40 12.26 17.15
CA ALA A 659 0.97 11.31 18.10
C ALA A 659 2.46 11.04 17.84
N SER A 660 2.89 11.01 16.59
CA SER A 660 4.30 10.81 16.23
C SER A 660 5.15 12.03 16.58
N GLN A 661 4.65 13.23 16.34
CA GLN A 661 5.33 14.47 16.73
C GLN A 661 5.40 14.61 18.24
N ALA A 662 4.29 14.34 18.95
CA ALA A 662 4.28 14.32 20.42
C ALA A 662 5.31 13.31 20.98
N THR A 663 5.41 12.12 20.39
CA THR A 663 6.42 11.13 20.77
C THR A 663 7.83 11.69 20.65
N ARG A 664 8.16 12.34 19.54
CA ARG A 664 9.48 12.94 19.32
C ARG A 664 9.76 14.08 20.31
N GLU A 665 8.82 14.98 20.53
CA GLU A 665 8.98 16.11 21.47
C GLU A 665 9.14 15.64 22.90
N VAL A 666 8.32 14.68 23.35
CA VAL A 666 8.39 14.13 24.71
C VAL A 666 9.72 13.43 24.96
N LEU A 667 10.17 12.56 24.03
CA LEU A 667 11.38 11.78 24.23
C LEU A 667 12.66 12.57 23.97
N PHE A 668 12.66 13.50 23.02
CA PHE A 668 13.89 14.10 22.50
C PHE A 668 13.97 15.62 22.70
N GLY A 669 12.90 16.25 23.21
CA GLY A 669 12.89 17.67 23.55
C GLY A 669 13.29 18.56 22.37
N ASP A 670 14.21 19.51 22.62
CA ASP A 670 14.72 20.43 21.60
C ASP A 670 15.82 19.88 20.69
N SER A 671 16.12 18.58 20.81
CA SER A 671 17.18 17.98 20.02
C SER A 671 16.80 17.85 18.54
N ILE A 672 17.79 17.56 17.70
CA ILE A 672 17.59 17.30 16.27
C ILE A 672 16.65 16.11 16.02
N PHE A 673 16.52 15.18 16.97
CA PHE A 673 15.64 14.01 16.86
C PHE A 673 14.16 14.34 17.04
N ALA A 674 13.83 15.48 17.66
CA ALA A 674 12.46 15.95 17.84
C ALA A 674 11.95 16.79 16.67
N ARG A 675 12.83 17.25 15.77
CA ARG A 675 12.46 18.13 14.68
C ARG A 675 11.59 17.43 13.64
N ALA A 676 10.64 18.18 13.09
CA ALA A 676 9.83 17.71 11.96
C ALA A 676 10.67 17.78 10.69
N SER A 677 10.95 16.64 10.06
CA SER A 677 11.73 16.57 8.81
C SER A 677 11.11 17.36 7.66
N ASP A 678 9.78 17.38 7.60
CA ASP A 678 9.02 18.09 6.57
C ASP A 678 8.96 19.61 6.83
N GLY A 679 9.54 20.06 7.93
CA GLY A 679 9.51 21.44 8.36
C GLY A 679 8.28 21.82 9.19
N THR A 680 8.26 23.06 9.62
CA THR A 680 7.12 23.70 10.30
C THR A 680 6.67 24.91 9.49
N LYS A 681 5.48 25.43 9.78
CA LYS A 681 5.03 26.67 9.16
C LYS A 681 6.03 27.82 9.40
N ALA A 682 6.62 27.88 10.59
CA ALA A 682 7.58 28.90 10.95
C ALA A 682 8.89 28.76 10.15
N SER A 683 9.48 27.54 10.11
CA SER A 683 10.74 27.31 9.40
C SER A 683 10.58 27.48 7.89
N LEU A 684 9.58 26.83 7.28
CA LEU A 684 9.33 26.87 5.83
C LEU A 684 9.07 28.31 5.35
N SER A 685 8.30 29.11 6.10
CA SER A 685 8.01 30.50 5.71
C SER A 685 9.26 31.37 5.59
N GLN A 686 10.33 31.05 6.33
CA GLN A 686 11.59 31.82 6.34
C GLN A 686 12.60 31.36 5.29
N LEU A 687 12.46 30.13 4.75
CA LEU A 687 13.38 29.59 3.76
C LEU A 687 13.35 30.43 2.48
N THR A 688 14.53 30.60 1.88
CA THR A 688 14.75 31.33 0.64
C THR A 688 15.36 30.43 -0.43
N LEU A 689 15.24 30.79 -1.70
CA LEU A 689 15.90 30.09 -2.81
C LEU A 689 17.44 30.06 -2.63
N ASP A 690 17.99 31.08 -1.99
CA ASP A 690 19.43 31.14 -1.68
C ASP A 690 19.85 30.08 -0.66
N ASP A 691 18.99 29.76 0.31
CA ASP A 691 19.22 28.66 1.26
C ASP A 691 19.23 27.30 0.53
N VAL A 692 18.32 27.07 -0.41
CA VAL A 692 18.28 25.88 -1.26
C VAL A 692 19.57 25.75 -2.08
N LYS A 693 19.98 26.82 -2.77
CA LYS A 693 21.23 26.83 -3.57
C LYS A 693 22.47 26.56 -2.73
N LYS A 694 22.51 27.12 -1.52
CA LYS A 694 23.63 26.89 -0.57
C LYS A 694 23.65 25.47 -0.06
N PHE A 695 22.49 24.94 0.31
CA PHE A 695 22.36 23.56 0.80
C PHE A 695 22.78 22.57 -0.27
N TYR A 696 22.28 22.73 -1.51
CA TYR A 696 22.70 21.94 -2.65
C TYR A 696 24.23 22.01 -2.86
N GLY A 697 24.82 23.20 -2.94
CA GLY A 697 26.27 23.36 -3.18
C GLY A 697 27.15 22.83 -2.05
N GLN A 698 26.62 22.66 -0.83
CA GLN A 698 27.38 22.17 0.32
C GLN A 698 27.24 20.67 0.57
N HIS A 699 26.12 20.07 0.20
CA HIS A 699 25.75 18.72 0.62
C HIS A 699 25.51 17.73 -0.53
N TYR A 700 25.30 18.21 -1.76
CA TYR A 700 25.19 17.32 -2.91
C TYR A 700 26.57 17.08 -3.50
N THR A 701 27.32 16.19 -2.86
CA THR A 701 28.74 15.92 -3.14
C THR A 701 28.99 14.43 -3.32
N PRO A 702 30.03 14.03 -4.08
CA PRO A 702 30.34 12.61 -4.30
C PRO A 702 30.99 11.94 -3.09
N GLU A 703 31.73 12.69 -2.27
CA GLU A 703 32.34 12.12 -1.08
C GLU A 703 31.30 11.67 -0.07
N GLY A 704 31.34 10.42 0.32
CA GLY A 704 30.34 9.79 1.20
C GLY A 704 29.02 9.43 0.50
N ALA A 705 28.93 9.63 -0.81
CA ALA A 705 27.79 9.13 -1.59
C ALA A 705 27.92 7.62 -1.82
N ASN A 706 26.77 6.94 -1.79
CA ASN A 706 26.67 5.51 -2.10
C ASN A 706 25.77 5.30 -3.32
N ILE A 707 26.10 4.34 -4.14
CA ILE A 707 25.27 3.89 -5.26
C ILE A 707 24.91 2.44 -5.04
N VAL A 708 23.62 2.12 -5.17
CA VAL A 708 23.09 0.75 -5.16
C VAL A 708 22.54 0.44 -6.54
N VAL A 709 22.88 -0.72 -7.10
CA VAL A 709 22.38 -1.17 -8.41
C VAL A 709 21.91 -2.61 -8.33
N VAL A 710 20.65 -2.84 -8.73
CA VAL A 710 20.06 -4.17 -8.84
C VAL A 710 19.33 -4.30 -10.18
N GLY A 711 19.61 -5.34 -10.94
CA GLY A 711 18.88 -5.58 -12.20
C GLY A 711 19.66 -6.35 -13.25
N ASP A 712 19.09 -6.43 -14.43
CA ASP A 712 19.66 -7.16 -15.56
C ASP A 712 20.79 -6.37 -16.25
N ILE A 713 21.83 -6.10 -15.46
CA ILE A 713 22.99 -5.34 -15.95
C ILE A 713 24.30 -5.86 -15.31
N SER A 714 25.31 -6.10 -16.11
CA SER A 714 26.59 -6.56 -15.61
C SER A 714 27.38 -5.46 -14.90
N LYS A 715 28.21 -5.81 -13.90
CA LYS A 715 29.17 -4.91 -13.25
C LYS A 715 29.95 -4.04 -14.23
N LYS A 716 30.42 -4.63 -15.34
CA LYS A 716 31.21 -3.92 -16.36
C LYS A 716 30.39 -2.83 -17.05
N GLU A 717 29.15 -3.15 -17.42
CA GLU A 717 28.28 -2.16 -18.07
C GLU A 717 27.86 -1.06 -17.09
N VAL A 718 27.56 -1.40 -15.82
CA VAL A 718 27.31 -0.42 -14.76
C VAL A 718 28.47 0.59 -14.69
N GLY A 719 29.72 0.13 -14.59
CA GLY A 719 30.88 1.00 -14.53
C GLY A 719 31.02 1.93 -15.74
N LYS A 720 30.65 1.44 -16.94
CA LYS A 720 30.65 2.27 -18.15
C LYS A 720 29.51 3.29 -18.14
N GLN A 721 28.32 2.91 -17.74
CA GLN A 721 27.14 3.79 -17.72
C GLN A 721 27.28 4.90 -16.68
N LEU A 722 27.91 4.60 -15.54
CA LEU A 722 28.12 5.56 -14.44
C LEU A 722 29.46 6.33 -14.51
N GLN A 723 30.23 6.21 -15.60
CA GLN A 723 31.52 6.90 -15.73
C GLN A 723 31.40 8.43 -15.57
N PHE A 724 30.24 9.02 -15.84
CA PHE A 724 30.02 10.45 -15.66
C PHE A 724 30.16 10.91 -14.19
N PHE A 725 29.98 10.01 -13.21
CA PHE A 725 30.20 10.33 -11.80
C PHE A 725 31.66 10.68 -11.48
N GLU A 726 32.62 10.16 -12.22
CA GLU A 726 34.04 10.49 -12.01
C GLU A 726 34.37 11.98 -12.18
N GLN A 727 33.51 12.72 -12.91
CA GLN A 727 33.68 14.17 -13.13
C GLN A 727 33.09 14.99 -11.97
N TRP A 728 32.33 14.38 -11.08
CA TRP A 728 31.70 15.02 -9.94
C TRP A 728 32.74 15.26 -8.83
N GLN A 729 32.81 16.49 -8.31
CA GLN A 729 33.76 16.91 -7.29
C GLN A 729 33.05 17.60 -6.14
N GLY A 730 33.61 17.51 -4.95
CA GLY A 730 33.15 18.15 -3.73
C GLY A 730 33.41 17.26 -2.50
N ASP A 731 33.69 17.92 -1.39
CA ASP A 731 33.98 17.26 -0.11
C ASP A 731 32.69 17.12 0.72
N ALA A 732 32.54 16.06 1.49
CA ALA A 732 31.42 15.85 2.37
C ALA A 732 31.42 16.89 3.52
N ALA A 733 30.26 17.53 3.73
CA ALA A 733 30.10 18.40 4.88
C ALA A 733 29.97 17.57 6.19
N PRO A 734 30.56 18.02 7.30
CA PRO A 734 30.48 17.28 8.55
C PRO A 734 29.06 17.24 9.11
N LEU A 735 28.64 16.08 9.56
CA LEU A 735 27.36 15.90 10.23
C LEU A 735 27.33 16.64 11.58
N THR A 736 26.26 17.38 11.85
CA THR A 736 26.07 18.05 13.14
C THR A 736 25.90 16.98 14.24
N ARG A 737 26.78 17.02 15.26
CA ARG A 737 26.67 16.11 16.41
C ARG A 737 25.41 16.40 17.20
N PRO A 738 24.63 15.38 17.59
CA PRO A 738 23.44 15.58 18.41
C PRO A 738 23.80 16.10 19.81
N GLN A 739 22.96 16.96 20.34
CA GLN A 739 23.07 17.40 21.74
C GLN A 739 22.67 16.26 22.68
N ILE A 740 23.26 16.24 23.89
CA ILE A 740 22.86 15.30 24.95
C ILE A 740 21.41 15.58 25.33
N ILE A 741 20.57 14.56 25.25
CA ILE A 741 19.15 14.63 25.58
C ILE A 741 18.98 14.36 27.07
N LYS A 742 18.28 15.26 27.77
CA LYS A 742 17.98 15.09 29.20
C LYS A 742 17.13 13.84 29.45
N GLU A 743 17.48 13.08 30.50
CA GLU A 743 16.64 11.96 30.92
C GLU A 743 15.30 12.45 31.46
N LEU A 744 14.23 11.71 31.14
CA LEU A 744 12.90 11.94 31.68
C LEU A 744 12.82 11.34 33.08
N SER A 745 12.17 12.01 34.02
CA SER A 745 11.98 11.54 35.39
C SER A 745 10.50 11.43 35.72
N GLY A 746 10.10 10.25 36.19
CA GLY A 746 8.70 9.96 36.52
C GLY A 746 7.82 9.70 35.29
N GLN A 747 6.67 9.08 35.53
CA GLN A 747 5.67 8.85 34.52
C GLN A 747 4.72 10.03 34.41
N HIS A 748 4.51 10.55 33.20
CA HIS A 748 3.57 11.63 32.90
C HIS A 748 2.65 11.18 31.76
N LEU A 749 1.44 11.76 31.74
CA LEU A 749 0.48 11.64 30.65
C LEU A 749 0.44 12.98 29.90
N TYR A 750 0.77 12.91 28.61
CA TYR A 750 0.73 14.06 27.71
C TYR A 750 -0.55 14.01 26.88
N LEU A 751 -1.40 15.04 27.03
CA LEU A 751 -2.67 15.16 26.32
C LEU A 751 -2.54 16.16 25.19
N VAL A 752 -2.75 15.67 23.96
CA VAL A 752 -2.78 16.47 22.72
C VAL A 752 -4.22 16.63 22.27
N ASP A 753 -4.71 17.86 22.22
CA ASP A 753 -6.11 18.13 21.89
C ASP A 753 -6.40 17.99 20.38
N LYS A 754 -7.39 17.17 20.07
CA LYS A 754 -8.05 17.10 18.76
C LYS A 754 -9.56 17.19 18.93
N PRO A 755 -10.12 18.40 18.88
CA PRO A 755 -11.53 18.64 19.19
C PRO A 755 -12.50 17.82 18.34
N GLY A 756 -13.46 17.15 19.00
CA GLY A 756 -14.52 16.37 18.35
C GLY A 756 -14.04 15.08 17.68
N ALA A 757 -12.87 14.56 18.03
CA ALA A 757 -12.40 13.25 17.54
C ALA A 757 -13.22 12.12 18.20
N PRO A 758 -13.82 11.19 17.42
CA PRO A 758 -14.59 10.07 17.95
C PRO A 758 -13.71 8.96 18.55
N GLN A 759 -12.43 8.99 18.22
CA GLN A 759 -11.40 8.07 18.70
C GLN A 759 -10.23 8.83 19.29
N SER A 760 -9.43 8.14 20.11
CA SER A 760 -8.15 8.63 20.59
C SER A 760 -7.01 7.70 20.14
N ILE A 761 -5.81 8.26 19.96
CA ILE A 761 -4.58 7.47 19.87
C ILE A 761 -3.95 7.44 21.26
N VAL A 762 -3.69 6.24 21.74
CA VAL A 762 -2.95 5.97 22.97
C VAL A 762 -1.58 5.46 22.59
N ARG A 763 -0.52 6.05 23.17
CA ARG A 763 0.85 5.56 23.08
C ARG A 763 1.50 5.49 24.44
N LEU A 764 2.25 4.39 24.67
CA LEU A 764 3.21 4.29 25.74
C LEU A 764 4.59 4.36 25.11
N VAL A 765 5.43 5.31 25.53
CA VAL A 765 6.70 5.60 24.84
C VAL A 765 7.85 5.76 25.83
N ARG A 766 9.03 5.24 25.50
CA ARG A 766 10.29 5.48 26.22
C ARG A 766 11.45 5.61 25.24
N LYS A 767 12.58 6.16 25.69
CA LYS A 767 13.81 6.14 24.90
C LYS A 767 14.26 4.70 24.66
N GLY A 768 14.67 4.42 23.44
CA GLY A 768 15.18 3.13 22.98
C GLY A 768 16.69 3.17 22.72
N LEU A 769 17.15 2.16 22.04
CA LEU A 769 18.56 1.94 21.69
C LEU A 769 18.90 2.55 20.32
N PRO A 770 20.16 2.96 20.11
CA PRO A 770 20.66 3.19 18.77
C PRO A 770 20.61 1.90 17.95
N PHE A 771 20.71 2.04 16.62
CA PHE A 771 20.70 0.89 15.74
C PHE A 771 21.87 -0.06 16.04
N ASP A 772 21.53 -1.35 16.16
CA ASP A 772 22.45 -2.44 16.37
C ASP A 772 21.87 -3.68 15.67
N ALA A 773 22.55 -4.17 14.64
CA ALA A 773 22.04 -5.22 13.79
C ALA A 773 21.87 -6.57 14.49
N THR A 774 22.75 -6.91 15.43
CA THR A 774 22.86 -8.25 16.04
C THR A 774 22.97 -8.24 17.56
N GLY A 775 23.04 -7.05 18.18
CA GLY A 775 23.21 -6.89 19.61
C GLY A 775 21.91 -6.69 20.39
N GLU A 776 21.95 -5.84 21.42
CA GLU A 776 20.83 -5.68 22.37
C GLU A 776 19.53 -5.20 21.69
N LEU A 777 19.61 -4.33 20.70
CA LEU A 777 18.41 -3.88 19.98
C LEU A 777 17.71 -5.05 19.30
N TYR A 778 18.45 -5.85 18.55
CA TYR A 778 17.86 -6.99 17.82
C TYR A 778 17.27 -8.03 18.80
N LEU A 779 17.99 -8.36 19.86
CA LEU A 779 17.50 -9.27 20.91
C LEU A 779 16.24 -8.73 21.59
N SER A 780 16.16 -7.41 21.82
CA SER A 780 14.97 -6.77 22.40
C SER A 780 13.78 -6.79 21.44
N GLN A 781 14.02 -6.69 20.13
CA GLN A 781 12.97 -6.86 19.11
C GLN A 781 12.44 -8.30 19.11
N LEU A 782 13.30 -9.31 19.26
CA LEU A 782 12.89 -10.70 19.42
C LEU A 782 12.06 -10.92 20.70
N ALA A 783 12.45 -10.31 21.82
CA ALA A 783 11.67 -10.36 23.06
C ALA A 783 10.29 -9.70 22.91
N ASN A 784 10.20 -8.58 22.16
CA ASN A 784 8.94 -7.87 21.89
C ASN A 784 8.00 -8.64 20.93
N PHE A 785 8.51 -9.60 20.16
CA PHE A 785 7.74 -10.24 19.09
C PHE A 785 6.38 -10.76 19.58
N ASN A 786 6.36 -11.50 20.68
CA ASN A 786 5.12 -12.05 21.23
C ASN A 786 4.32 -11.05 22.09
N LEU A 787 4.96 -9.99 22.61
CA LEU A 787 4.25 -8.98 23.39
C LEU A 787 3.40 -8.08 22.50
N ALA A 788 4.00 -7.54 21.42
CA ALA A 788 3.34 -6.53 20.57
C ALA A 788 3.87 -6.49 19.13
N GLY A 789 4.79 -7.39 18.73
CA GLY A 789 5.51 -7.33 17.46
C GLY A 789 4.81 -8.02 16.29
N ASN A 790 3.71 -8.72 16.50
CA ASN A 790 2.96 -9.43 15.45
C ASN A 790 1.46 -9.41 15.73
N PHE A 791 0.67 -9.89 14.77
CA PHE A 791 -0.79 -9.90 14.87
C PHE A 791 -1.32 -10.75 16.02
N ASN A 792 -0.69 -11.90 16.31
CA ASN A 792 -1.06 -12.81 17.41
C ASN A 792 -0.42 -12.41 18.75
N SER A 793 0.20 -11.23 18.86
CA SER A 793 0.83 -10.76 20.07
C SER A 793 -0.17 -10.52 21.21
N ARG A 794 0.29 -10.62 22.47
CA ARG A 794 -0.55 -10.48 23.67
C ARG A 794 -1.39 -9.20 23.67
N ILE A 795 -0.75 -8.06 23.41
CA ILE A 795 -1.42 -6.75 23.40
C ILE A 795 -2.49 -6.67 22.32
N ASN A 796 -2.22 -7.18 21.11
CA ASN A 796 -3.22 -7.16 20.05
C ASN A 796 -4.38 -8.11 20.33
N GLN A 797 -4.10 -9.30 20.87
CA GLN A 797 -5.13 -10.25 21.30
C GLN A 797 -6.05 -9.65 22.36
N ASN A 798 -5.48 -9.02 23.40
CA ASN A 798 -6.23 -8.37 24.47
C ASN A 798 -7.11 -7.22 23.92
N LEU A 799 -6.50 -6.22 23.28
CA LEU A 799 -7.20 -4.98 22.92
C LEU A 799 -8.15 -5.13 21.73
N ARG A 800 -7.78 -5.96 20.74
CA ARG A 800 -8.57 -6.15 19.53
C ARG A 800 -9.60 -7.29 19.69
N GLU A 801 -9.12 -8.50 20.01
CA GLU A 801 -9.96 -9.70 19.92
C GLU A 801 -10.80 -9.91 21.18
N ASP A 802 -10.24 -9.71 22.38
CA ASP A 802 -10.97 -9.90 23.62
C ASP A 802 -11.85 -8.71 23.99
N LYS A 803 -11.36 -7.48 23.82
CA LYS A 803 -12.04 -6.27 24.28
C LYS A 803 -12.75 -5.50 23.16
N ALA A 804 -12.39 -5.71 21.90
CA ALA A 804 -12.88 -4.93 20.76
C ALA A 804 -12.75 -3.40 20.99
N TYR A 805 -11.65 -2.94 21.59
CA TYR A 805 -11.40 -1.52 21.82
C TYR A 805 -10.79 -0.83 20.62
N THR A 806 -10.08 -1.57 19.78
CA THR A 806 -9.31 -1.09 18.63
C THR A 806 -9.47 -2.01 17.41
N TYR A 807 -9.11 -1.50 16.24
CA TYR A 807 -8.89 -2.31 15.03
C TYR A 807 -7.52 -3.03 15.07
N GLY A 808 -6.53 -2.49 15.84
CA GLY A 808 -5.24 -3.12 16.04
C GLY A 808 -4.37 -2.36 17.04
N ALA A 809 -3.50 -3.12 17.73
CA ALA A 809 -2.51 -2.62 18.66
C ALA A 809 -1.14 -3.22 18.34
N SER A 810 -0.07 -2.45 18.49
CA SER A 810 1.29 -2.89 18.19
C SER A 810 2.33 -2.23 19.09
N GLY A 811 3.53 -2.82 19.13
CA GLY A 811 4.68 -2.24 19.77
C GLY A 811 5.96 -2.52 18.99
N TYR A 812 6.86 -1.55 18.94
CA TYR A 812 8.09 -1.64 18.15
C TYR A 812 9.22 -0.81 18.73
N PHE A 813 10.44 -1.18 18.37
CA PHE A 813 11.67 -0.42 18.60
C PHE A 813 12.02 0.35 17.33
N ALA A 814 11.86 1.66 17.37
CA ALA A 814 12.37 2.55 16.33
C ALA A 814 13.79 2.97 16.70
N SER A 815 14.74 2.88 15.78
CA SER A 815 16.12 3.23 16.02
C SER A 815 16.69 4.14 14.93
N THR A 816 17.62 4.99 15.34
CA THR A 816 18.50 5.75 14.46
C THR A 816 19.95 5.34 14.75
N ARG A 817 20.93 5.93 14.05
CA ARG A 817 22.35 5.65 14.32
C ARG A 817 22.76 6.00 15.76
N GLU A 818 22.12 6.99 16.40
CA GLU A 818 22.55 7.54 17.68
C GLU A 818 21.59 7.28 18.85
N THR A 819 20.33 7.00 18.57
CA THR A 819 19.28 6.84 19.59
C THR A 819 18.09 6.04 19.05
N GLY A 820 17.10 5.80 19.90
CA GLY A 820 15.87 5.15 19.51
C GLY A 820 14.68 5.47 20.42
N ALA A 821 13.54 4.87 20.10
CA ALA A 821 12.32 4.91 20.90
C ALA A 821 11.70 3.51 20.95
N VAL A 822 11.10 3.16 22.08
CA VAL A 822 10.16 2.03 22.19
C VAL A 822 8.77 2.61 22.24
N VAL A 823 7.88 2.13 21.39
CA VAL A 823 6.53 2.67 21.22
C VAL A 823 5.52 1.54 21.23
N PHE A 824 4.55 1.57 22.14
CA PHE A 824 3.32 0.79 22.06
C PHE A 824 2.19 1.71 21.65
N SER A 825 1.32 1.30 20.74
CA SER A 825 0.31 2.19 20.15
C SER A 825 -0.98 1.46 19.81
N ALA A 826 -2.12 2.11 20.09
CA ALA A 826 -3.43 1.72 19.57
C ALA A 826 -4.29 2.94 19.29
N GLN A 827 -5.12 2.88 18.27
CA GLN A 827 -6.20 3.83 18.03
C GLN A 827 -7.50 3.22 18.53
N VAL A 828 -8.11 3.84 19.53
CA VAL A 828 -9.22 3.26 20.30
C VAL A 828 -10.45 4.19 20.30
N ARG A 829 -11.62 3.65 20.54
CA ARG A 829 -12.82 4.47 20.78
C ARG A 829 -12.60 5.39 21.97
N ALA A 830 -13.11 6.61 21.92
CA ALA A 830 -12.88 7.62 22.97
C ALA A 830 -13.28 7.12 24.38
N ASN A 831 -14.36 6.34 24.50
CA ASN A 831 -14.78 5.75 25.77
C ASN A 831 -13.92 4.56 26.25
N ALA A 832 -13.06 4.03 25.39
CA ALA A 832 -12.11 2.95 25.69
C ALA A 832 -10.69 3.45 25.98
N THR A 833 -10.45 4.77 25.94
CA THR A 833 -9.11 5.36 26.13
C THR A 833 -8.48 4.94 27.47
N VAL A 834 -9.15 5.19 28.59
CA VAL A 834 -8.63 4.83 29.92
C VAL A 834 -8.53 3.31 30.11
N PRO A 835 -9.55 2.51 29.79
CA PRO A 835 -9.42 1.05 29.80
C PRO A 835 -8.22 0.55 28.98
N SER A 836 -7.98 1.08 27.76
CA SER A 836 -6.84 0.67 26.94
C SER A 836 -5.49 1.02 27.56
N ILE A 837 -5.34 2.18 28.20
CA ILE A 837 -4.12 2.54 28.95
C ILE A 837 -3.88 1.51 30.07
N GLN A 838 -4.93 1.14 30.80
CA GLN A 838 -4.84 0.17 31.89
C GLN A 838 -4.44 -1.23 31.38
N GLU A 839 -5.00 -1.67 30.25
CA GLU A 839 -4.62 -2.95 29.64
C GLU A 839 -3.17 -2.92 29.15
N PHE A 840 -2.70 -1.85 28.50
CA PHE A 840 -1.28 -1.70 28.14
C PHE A 840 -0.37 -1.82 29.36
N ILE A 841 -0.69 -1.11 30.44
CA ILE A 841 0.09 -1.16 31.69
C ILE A 841 0.06 -2.55 32.29
N SER A 842 -1.09 -3.24 32.27
CA SER A 842 -1.24 -4.59 32.80
C SER A 842 -0.41 -5.59 32.02
N GLU A 843 -0.51 -5.59 30.70
CA GLU A 843 0.25 -6.50 29.81
C GLU A 843 1.76 -6.29 29.93
N LEU A 844 2.21 -5.04 29.92
CA LEU A 844 3.63 -4.71 30.11
C LEU A 844 4.13 -5.18 31.48
N ASN A 845 3.36 -4.95 32.55
CA ASN A 845 3.73 -5.36 33.90
C ASN A 845 3.79 -6.89 34.03
N GLU A 846 2.80 -7.61 33.51
CA GLU A 846 2.79 -9.08 33.51
C GLU A 846 3.98 -9.63 32.72
N PHE A 847 4.19 -9.10 31.50
CA PHE A 847 5.28 -9.58 30.64
C PHE A 847 6.66 -9.27 31.21
N SER A 848 6.87 -8.10 31.84
CA SER A 848 8.15 -7.77 32.51
C SER A 848 8.48 -8.72 33.66
N GLN A 849 7.46 -9.27 34.33
CA GLN A 849 7.64 -10.19 35.47
C GLN A 849 7.73 -11.66 35.03
N SER A 850 6.85 -12.09 34.14
CA SER A 850 6.75 -13.50 33.73
C SER A 850 7.66 -13.86 32.55
N GLY A 851 7.95 -12.90 31.66
CA GLY A 851 8.69 -13.12 30.43
C GLY A 851 7.92 -13.96 29.42
N LEU A 852 8.66 -14.57 28.48
CA LEU A 852 8.14 -15.46 27.44
C LEU A 852 7.99 -16.90 27.97
N THR A 853 6.98 -17.59 27.46
CA THR A 853 6.84 -19.06 27.61
C THR A 853 7.73 -19.80 26.61
N ASP A 854 7.87 -21.13 26.78
CA ASP A 854 8.63 -21.95 25.82
C ASP A 854 7.93 -22.00 24.45
N GLU A 855 6.61 -22.00 24.42
CA GLU A 855 5.78 -21.96 23.21
C GLU A 855 5.97 -20.64 22.46
N GLU A 856 6.03 -19.52 23.16
CA GLU A 856 6.27 -18.21 22.55
C GLU A 856 7.68 -18.08 21.97
N VAL A 857 8.68 -18.63 22.64
CA VAL A 857 10.06 -18.69 22.09
C VAL A 857 10.10 -19.57 20.84
N LYS A 858 9.41 -20.72 20.85
CA LYS A 858 9.30 -21.59 19.67
C LYS A 858 8.58 -20.86 18.51
N PHE A 859 7.47 -20.20 18.80
CA PHE A 859 6.71 -19.42 17.82
C PHE A 859 7.56 -18.31 17.18
N MET A 860 8.26 -17.53 18.00
CA MET A 860 9.16 -16.49 17.53
C MET A 860 10.26 -17.04 16.63
N ARG A 861 10.92 -18.16 17.03
CA ARG A 861 11.97 -18.77 16.21
C ARG A 861 11.47 -19.24 14.85
N LEU A 862 10.32 -19.89 14.80
CA LEU A 862 9.71 -20.33 13.54
C LEU A 862 9.33 -19.14 12.65
N ALA A 863 8.63 -18.17 13.22
CA ALA A 863 8.14 -17.02 12.49
C ALA A 863 9.29 -16.16 11.93
N VAL A 864 10.28 -15.81 12.77
CA VAL A 864 11.37 -14.90 12.36
C VAL A 864 12.40 -15.62 11.50
N GLY A 865 12.72 -16.88 11.80
CA GLY A 865 13.77 -17.64 11.09
C GLY A 865 13.42 -18.02 9.64
N GLN A 866 12.14 -18.00 9.25
CA GLN A 866 11.70 -18.35 7.89
C GLN A 866 11.31 -17.13 7.01
N GLN A 867 11.34 -15.92 7.57
CA GLN A 867 10.90 -14.70 6.85
C GLN A 867 11.86 -14.24 5.75
N ASP A 868 13.09 -14.69 5.73
CA ASP A 868 14.10 -14.14 4.82
C ASP A 868 13.78 -14.42 3.35
N ALA A 869 13.13 -15.55 3.04
CA ALA A 869 12.69 -15.86 1.68
C ALA A 869 11.77 -14.75 1.10
N LEU A 870 10.93 -14.11 1.93
CA LEU A 870 10.01 -13.06 1.50
C LEU A 870 10.65 -11.68 1.35
N LYS A 871 11.91 -11.49 1.77
CA LYS A 871 12.55 -10.16 1.84
C LYS A 871 13.42 -9.82 0.63
N TYR A 872 13.71 -10.79 -0.23
CA TYR A 872 14.72 -10.64 -1.31
C TYR A 872 14.20 -11.06 -2.69
N GLU A 873 12.91 -11.06 -2.89
CA GLU A 873 12.27 -11.43 -4.14
C GLU A 873 12.54 -10.38 -5.23
N THR A 874 12.07 -9.17 -5.03
CA THR A 874 12.08 -8.14 -6.08
C THR A 874 13.39 -7.34 -6.14
N PRO A 875 13.75 -6.76 -7.31
CA PRO A 875 14.87 -5.83 -7.41
C PRO A 875 14.83 -4.67 -6.41
N SER A 876 13.64 -4.16 -6.11
CA SER A 876 13.44 -3.10 -5.12
C SER A 876 13.75 -3.56 -3.69
N GLN A 877 13.33 -4.77 -3.30
CA GLN A 877 13.65 -5.35 -2.00
C GLN A 877 15.17 -5.60 -1.87
N LYS A 878 15.78 -6.17 -2.91
CA LYS A 878 17.24 -6.38 -2.98
C LYS A 878 17.98 -5.03 -2.87
N ALA A 879 17.52 -3.98 -3.57
CA ALA A 879 18.09 -2.63 -3.47
C ALA A 879 17.96 -2.04 -2.06
N GLY A 880 16.80 -2.22 -1.40
CA GLY A 880 16.59 -1.80 -0.02
C GLY A 880 17.55 -2.47 0.97
N LEU A 881 17.80 -3.79 0.79
CA LEU A 881 18.79 -4.52 1.57
C LEU A 881 20.19 -3.94 1.40
N LEU A 882 20.64 -3.75 0.16
CA LEU A 882 21.97 -3.21 -0.15
C LEU A 882 22.11 -1.78 0.36
N SER A 883 21.05 -0.98 0.28
CA SER A 883 21.00 0.38 0.83
C SER A 883 21.21 0.39 2.35
N ASN A 884 20.63 -0.56 3.08
CA ASN A 884 20.85 -0.71 4.51
C ASN A 884 22.29 -1.13 4.83
N ILE A 885 22.86 -2.07 4.05
CA ILE A 885 24.26 -2.50 4.23
C ILE A 885 25.22 -1.29 4.15
N VAL A 886 25.08 -0.46 3.14
CA VAL A 886 25.96 0.71 2.99
C VAL A 886 25.63 1.83 3.98
N ALA A 887 24.35 2.15 4.18
CA ALA A 887 23.91 3.22 5.06
C ALA A 887 24.30 2.99 6.53
N LEU A 888 24.25 1.74 6.98
CA LEU A 888 24.51 1.36 8.37
C LEU A 888 25.87 0.68 8.58
N SER A 889 26.67 0.56 7.51
CA SER A 889 27.99 -0.10 7.52
C SER A 889 27.91 -1.54 8.07
N LEU A 890 26.94 -2.32 7.56
CA LEU A 890 26.72 -3.69 8.01
C LEU A 890 27.67 -4.67 7.30
N ASP A 891 27.99 -5.77 7.97
CA ASP A 891 28.62 -6.90 7.35
C ASP A 891 27.71 -7.56 6.31
N GLU A 892 28.27 -8.10 5.23
CA GLU A 892 27.47 -8.72 4.16
C GLU A 892 26.72 -9.97 4.64
N ASP A 893 27.24 -10.62 5.68
CA ASP A 893 26.66 -11.81 6.31
C ASP A 893 25.79 -11.52 7.55
N TYR A 894 25.44 -10.24 7.81
CA TYR A 894 24.70 -9.87 9.03
C TYR A 894 23.34 -10.57 9.15
N LEU A 895 22.75 -10.99 8.03
CA LEU A 895 21.50 -11.74 8.03
C LEU A 895 21.69 -13.18 8.52
N GLN A 896 22.76 -13.84 8.06
CA GLN A 896 23.13 -15.17 8.56
C GLN A 896 23.45 -15.12 10.06
N GLN A 897 24.13 -14.05 10.52
CA GLN A 897 24.37 -13.82 11.95
C GLN A 897 23.04 -13.66 12.71
N ARG A 898 22.04 -12.93 12.16
CA ARG A 898 20.70 -12.81 12.75
C ARG A 898 19.99 -14.15 12.83
N ASN A 899 20.02 -14.95 11.77
CA ASN A 899 19.39 -16.27 11.76
C ASN A 899 20.01 -17.18 12.81
N GLN A 900 21.33 -17.18 12.96
CA GLN A 900 22.02 -17.92 14.01
C GLN A 900 21.61 -17.44 15.42
N ILE A 901 21.39 -16.13 15.62
CA ILE A 901 20.89 -15.59 16.88
C ILE A 901 19.48 -16.11 17.16
N VAL A 902 18.58 -16.07 16.18
CA VAL A 902 17.20 -16.57 16.32
C VAL A 902 17.17 -18.03 16.74
N GLU A 903 18.04 -18.87 16.16
CA GLU A 903 18.14 -20.27 16.48
C GLU A 903 18.69 -20.53 17.90
N THR A 904 19.67 -19.73 18.33
CA THR A 904 20.49 -20.04 19.52
C THR A 904 20.15 -19.20 20.77
N VAL A 905 19.46 -18.06 20.62
CA VAL A 905 19.14 -17.19 21.76
C VAL A 905 18.34 -17.93 22.83
N SER A 906 18.76 -17.82 24.09
CA SER A 906 18.07 -18.49 25.18
C SER A 906 16.83 -17.71 25.66
N LYS A 907 15.85 -18.43 26.21
CA LYS A 907 14.68 -17.84 26.86
C LYS A 907 15.09 -16.92 28.01
N GLU A 908 16.12 -17.31 28.76
CA GLU A 908 16.63 -16.53 29.88
C GLU A 908 17.16 -15.18 29.44
N THR A 909 17.89 -15.11 28.33
CA THR A 909 18.39 -13.86 27.74
C THR A 909 17.22 -12.95 27.33
N LEU A 910 16.22 -13.51 26.65
CA LEU A 910 15.03 -12.74 26.23
C LEU A 910 14.23 -12.23 27.45
N ASN A 911 14.14 -13.04 28.53
CA ASN A 911 13.43 -12.67 29.73
C ASN A 911 14.16 -11.59 30.55
N GLU A 912 15.50 -11.58 30.53
CA GLU A 912 16.28 -10.49 31.13
C GLU A 912 16.02 -9.16 30.40
N LEU A 913 15.94 -9.21 29.07
CA LEU A 913 15.60 -8.04 28.24
C LEU A 913 14.13 -7.61 28.46
N SER A 914 13.23 -8.57 28.65
CA SER A 914 11.82 -8.24 28.98
C SER A 914 11.71 -7.46 30.27
N LYS A 915 12.44 -7.84 31.34
CA LYS A 915 12.50 -7.07 32.58
C LYS A 915 13.10 -5.68 32.39
N LYS A 916 14.13 -5.55 31.56
CA LYS A 916 14.83 -4.29 31.30
C LYS A 916 13.98 -3.29 30.53
N TRP A 917 13.22 -3.78 29.55
CA TRP A 917 12.59 -2.90 28.55
C TRP A 917 11.09 -2.68 28.76
N PHE A 918 10.37 -3.56 29.46
CA PHE A 918 8.90 -3.53 29.50
C PHE A 918 8.30 -3.22 30.87
N ASP A 919 9.08 -2.65 31.81
CA ASP A 919 8.50 -2.09 33.03
C ASP A 919 7.61 -0.87 32.67
N PRO A 920 6.29 -0.89 32.93
CA PRO A 920 5.39 0.19 32.55
C PRO A 920 5.74 1.53 33.22
N ASN A 921 6.43 1.55 34.34
CA ASN A 921 6.81 2.79 35.04
C ASN A 921 7.87 3.60 34.27
N ASP A 922 8.58 2.98 33.35
CA ASP A 922 9.60 3.64 32.52
C ASP A 922 9.00 4.38 31.30
N TYR A 923 7.70 4.27 31.08
CA TYR A 923 7.03 4.83 29.90
C TYR A 923 6.28 6.11 30.21
N GLN A 924 6.37 7.06 29.29
CA GLN A 924 5.47 8.22 29.20
C GLN A 924 4.21 7.80 28.43
N ILE A 925 3.08 8.38 28.78
CA ILE A 925 1.79 8.11 28.12
C ILE A 925 1.43 9.32 27.27
N ILE A 926 1.09 9.08 26.00
CA ILE A 926 0.63 10.11 25.08
C ILE A 926 -0.79 9.76 24.65
N VAL A 927 -1.69 10.73 24.76
CA VAL A 927 -3.08 10.60 24.31
C VAL A 927 -3.39 11.74 23.35
N VAL A 928 -3.78 11.39 22.13
CA VAL A 928 -4.28 12.36 21.14
C VAL A 928 -5.77 12.13 20.95
N GLY A 929 -6.60 13.12 21.23
CA GLY A 929 -8.04 13.01 21.14
C GLY A 929 -8.77 14.25 21.61
N ASP A 930 -10.10 14.19 21.74
CA ASP A 930 -10.91 15.30 22.22
C ASP A 930 -10.69 15.55 23.72
N ALA A 931 -9.82 16.50 24.05
CA ALA A 931 -9.39 16.77 25.41
C ALA A 931 -10.56 17.11 26.33
N ALA A 932 -11.61 17.79 25.84
CA ALA A 932 -12.77 18.15 26.61
C ALA A 932 -13.53 16.94 27.17
N SER A 933 -13.61 15.86 26.36
CA SER A 933 -14.29 14.62 26.76
C SER A 933 -13.37 13.64 27.50
N LEU A 934 -12.05 13.67 27.21
CA LEU A 934 -11.10 12.70 27.74
C LEU A 934 -10.52 13.07 29.08
N ARG A 935 -10.25 14.36 29.34
CA ARG A 935 -9.60 14.84 30.60
C ARG A 935 -10.28 14.31 31.87
N PRO A 936 -11.64 14.40 32.04
CA PRO A 936 -12.28 13.91 33.27
C PRO A 936 -12.15 12.40 33.50
N GLN A 937 -11.87 11.66 32.44
CA GLN A 937 -11.64 10.22 32.50
C GLN A 937 -10.17 9.90 32.82
N LEU A 938 -9.23 10.66 32.22
CA LEU A 938 -7.78 10.48 32.40
C LEU A 938 -7.33 10.86 33.83
N GLU A 939 -7.95 11.85 34.47
CA GLU A 939 -7.70 12.23 35.85
C GLU A 939 -7.91 11.08 36.85
N LYS A 940 -8.66 10.04 36.48
CA LYS A 940 -8.88 8.85 37.31
C LYS A 940 -7.68 7.90 37.36
N LEU A 941 -6.68 8.10 36.47
CA LEU A 941 -5.46 7.28 36.45
C LEU A 941 -4.44 7.68 37.55
N ASP A 942 -4.64 8.80 38.21
CA ASP A 942 -3.72 9.35 39.22
C ASP A 942 -2.28 9.55 38.72
N ILE A 943 -2.15 9.86 37.44
CA ILE A 943 -0.89 10.18 36.74
C ILE A 943 -0.91 11.66 36.39
N PRO A 944 0.17 12.43 36.64
CA PRO A 944 0.25 13.84 36.29
C PRO A 944 -0.05 14.04 34.77
N ILE A 945 -1.00 14.94 34.47
CA ILE A 945 -1.40 15.25 33.09
C ILE A 945 -0.80 16.59 32.68
N GLU A 946 -0.09 16.58 31.57
CA GLU A 946 0.44 17.77 30.90
C GLU A 946 -0.27 17.97 29.55
N GLU A 947 -0.73 19.18 29.25
CA GLU A 947 -1.19 19.51 27.90
C GLU A 947 0.00 19.81 27.01
N LEU A 948 0.05 19.11 25.87
CA LEU A 948 1.12 19.28 24.89
C LEU A 948 0.57 19.93 23.62
N GLU A 949 1.07 21.13 23.32
CA GLU A 949 0.77 21.86 22.10
C GLU A 949 1.85 21.62 21.05
N ILE A 950 1.59 20.74 20.12
CA ILE A 950 2.55 20.32 19.06
C ILE A 950 2.40 21.12 17.76
N ILE A 951 1.31 21.87 17.61
CA ILE A 951 1.01 22.67 16.39
C ILE A 951 1.45 24.11 16.66
N ARG A 952 2.60 24.48 16.12
CA ARG A 952 3.13 25.83 16.24
C ARG A 952 3.30 26.52 14.89
#